data_0ac29dabc729e0d7fe5188610ef28fff
#
_entry.id   0ac29dabc729e0d7fe5188610ef28fff
#
_cell.length_a   1.000
_cell.length_b   1.000
_cell.length_c   1.000
_cell.angle_alpha   90.00
_cell.angle_beta   90.00
_cell.angle_gamma   90.00
#
_symmetry.space_group_name_H-M   'P 1'
#
loop_
_entity.id
_entity.type
_entity.pdbx_description
1 polymer ?
#
loop_
_entity_poly.entity_id
_entity_poly.type
_entity_poly.pdbx_seq_one_letter_code
_entity_poly.pdbx_strand_id
1 'polypeptide(L)'
;QYNVLTLVSEIGTFAVERLKTVIKNMPEFTLHDDTHIFNMLSIIGKLISQENMRRLSTPDLFMLIISVFLHDIGMAPDEKYILAWKNQLSEEEYDEELKEERQKFSRFRLTYEHQLADIERLRTEQEFSKAQLLEDYIVTEYIRITHSTRAREIIAKYWSGKIIYQDTDLTDTLATICFSHNESYTYLLQMETFRVCGQDEYLCIPFVATVLRLADIIDFDPKRTPSVLFSHLAVKNPVSLREWKKHQSINAWTISPRMLLFSAQCEHPAIEATILDFCDQIDEELKKGTVILSNLSNEGMDIDIGAYKIPLPPQVDRRKIQAKKDIISGKPIYRYHDTKFSLSKKQIIDLLMGTKLYGKPEVALRELLQNSIDACLLRKKLSELWKIEYTPKVKVSLYTKNNVDYLRVSDNGIGMNQHIIDNYYTNVGCSYYSSREFNELMVSFESSFTPISRFGIGILSCFMVCDSMEVTTRRIREKFECDEALHISIEGYESLFVISDSDRKEPGTDTILTLRSVHPWDRMNEDEFIQCVKSSVPNPAVQVEIKTNKKSEVYTSEYFDALGIEPLLDYSWKNTKNIRKIDIDLTCEEYGFKGRGCIGILTENGLPVEQLEILSKDVEIDGEVYTVSSNIKYENNYITEISTNISVDENGQICSNSSWSERFRSKSALSIHGIEIPYNLFPDYFNKVSKAVIKIPFPFSFRLDVGANSDLNLNSARDQIIYDEKWLIFEENLYRVICKGLRDILSSSDLKILDEIIQKNNTDTFSKVAKEILSK
;
A
#
# COMPACT_ATOMS: atom_id res chain seq x y z
N GLN A 1 -28.63 -14.75 40.94
CA GLN A 1 -29.32 -13.60 40.33
C GLN A 1 -28.88 -12.25 40.95
N TYR A 2 -28.77 -12.13 42.25
CA TYR A 2 -28.38 -10.86 42.91
C TYR A 2 -26.96 -10.39 42.46
N ASN A 3 -26.05 -11.33 42.31
CA ASN A 3 -24.66 -11.03 41.87
C ASN A 3 -24.56 -10.53 40.41
N VAL A 4 -25.36 -11.09 39.49
CA VAL A 4 -25.37 -10.71 38.06
C VAL A 4 -25.89 -9.26 37.89
N LEU A 5 -26.97 -8.87 38.55
CA LEU A 5 -27.53 -7.52 38.46
C LEU A 5 -26.57 -6.47 39.05
N THR A 6 -25.88 -6.80 40.13
CA THR A 6 -24.88 -5.91 40.73
C THR A 6 -23.72 -5.70 39.75
N LEU A 7 -23.22 -6.77 39.15
CA LEU A 7 -22.12 -6.72 38.16
C LEU A 7 -22.52 -5.92 36.90
N VAL A 8 -23.73 -6.11 36.36
CA VAL A 8 -24.25 -5.30 35.25
C VAL A 8 -24.30 -3.81 35.62
N SER A 9 -24.71 -3.48 36.86
CA SER A 9 -24.74 -2.09 37.32
C SER A 9 -23.36 -1.48 37.46
N GLU A 10 -22.39 -2.23 37.97
CA GLU A 10 -20.99 -1.80 38.12
C GLU A 10 -20.34 -1.57 36.72
N ILE A 11 -20.50 -2.53 35.82
CA ILE A 11 -20.00 -2.41 34.42
C ILE A 11 -20.67 -1.24 33.70
N GLY A 12 -21.99 -1.09 33.86
CA GLY A 12 -22.74 0.00 33.24
C GLY A 12 -22.28 1.37 33.74
N THR A 13 -22.07 1.53 35.05
CA THR A 13 -21.55 2.77 35.64
C THR A 13 -20.13 3.07 35.10
N PHE A 14 -19.25 2.09 35.14
CA PHE A 14 -17.88 2.22 34.61
C PHE A 14 -17.86 2.64 33.14
N ALA A 15 -18.66 1.98 32.30
CA ALA A 15 -18.71 2.26 30.88
C ALA A 15 -19.23 3.67 30.58
N VAL A 16 -20.36 4.05 31.20
CA VAL A 16 -20.98 5.38 31.00
C VAL A 16 -20.05 6.50 31.46
N GLU A 17 -19.39 6.35 32.60
CA GLU A 17 -18.45 7.37 33.08
C GLU A 17 -17.24 7.51 32.15
N ARG A 18 -16.70 6.40 31.68
CA ARG A 18 -15.53 6.41 30.78
C ARG A 18 -15.88 6.97 29.41
N LEU A 19 -16.98 6.56 28.80
CA LEU A 19 -17.40 7.01 27.47
C LEU A 19 -17.69 8.52 27.39
N LYS A 20 -18.03 9.19 28.51
CA LYS A 20 -18.13 10.66 28.55
C LYS A 20 -16.83 11.37 28.16
N THR A 21 -15.67 10.71 28.26
CA THR A 21 -14.40 11.29 27.87
C THR A 21 -14.18 11.31 26.36
N VAL A 22 -14.97 10.57 25.56
CA VAL A 22 -14.89 10.52 24.10
C VAL A 22 -15.00 11.92 23.51
N ILE A 23 -15.97 12.72 23.93
CA ILE A 23 -16.18 14.10 23.44
C ILE A 23 -14.95 14.99 23.70
N LYS A 24 -14.26 14.79 24.83
CA LYS A 24 -13.04 15.56 25.14
C LYS A 24 -11.93 15.31 24.10
N ASN A 25 -11.81 14.08 23.66
CA ASN A 25 -10.69 13.64 22.82
C ASN A 25 -11.02 13.66 21.32
N MET A 26 -12.30 13.51 20.98
CA MET A 26 -12.84 13.51 19.62
C MET A 26 -14.09 14.42 19.53
N PRO A 27 -13.92 15.73 19.64
CA PRO A 27 -15.05 16.67 19.78
C PRO A 27 -15.97 16.71 18.55
N GLU A 28 -15.46 16.40 17.37
CA GLU A 28 -16.24 16.37 16.13
C GLU A 28 -16.91 15.01 15.86
N PHE A 29 -16.74 14.02 16.74
CA PHE A 29 -17.32 12.69 16.58
C PHE A 29 -18.78 12.65 17.05
N THR A 30 -19.58 11.72 16.49
CA THR A 30 -20.96 11.50 16.95
C THR A 30 -20.96 10.98 18.39
N LEU A 31 -22.03 11.27 19.15
CA LEU A 31 -22.08 10.88 20.55
C LEU A 31 -22.06 9.36 20.73
N HIS A 32 -21.05 8.86 21.47
CA HIS A 32 -20.92 7.49 21.95
C HIS A 32 -21.07 7.50 23.46
N ASP A 33 -22.20 7.99 23.92
CA ASP A 33 -22.58 8.14 25.34
C ASP A 33 -23.63 7.11 25.77
N ASP A 34 -24.22 7.33 26.90
CA ASP A 34 -25.32 6.54 27.44
C ASP A 34 -26.52 6.43 26.46
N THR A 35 -26.73 7.44 25.61
CA THR A 35 -27.81 7.44 24.63
C THR A 35 -27.60 6.32 23.59
N HIS A 36 -26.37 6.15 23.08
CA HIS A 36 -26.02 5.06 22.16
C HIS A 36 -26.27 3.68 22.81
N ILE A 37 -25.77 3.48 24.02
CA ILE A 37 -25.94 2.22 24.79
C ILE A 37 -27.41 1.86 24.93
N PHE A 38 -28.25 2.80 25.43
CA PHE A 38 -29.66 2.55 25.64
C PHE A 38 -30.45 2.37 24.33
N ASN A 39 -30.05 3.04 23.26
CA ASN A 39 -30.60 2.81 21.92
C ASN A 39 -30.30 1.39 21.45
N MET A 40 -29.06 0.91 21.56
CA MET A 40 -28.69 -0.45 21.18
C MET A 40 -29.51 -1.49 21.96
N LEU A 41 -29.66 -1.33 23.29
CA LEU A 41 -30.51 -2.21 24.09
C LEU A 41 -31.98 -2.19 23.63
N SER A 42 -32.48 -0.99 23.27
CA SER A 42 -33.82 -0.86 22.68
C SER A 42 -33.95 -1.55 21.31
N ILE A 43 -32.92 -1.44 20.46
CA ILE A 43 -32.87 -2.09 19.15
C ILE A 43 -32.87 -3.62 19.33
N ILE A 44 -32.05 -4.16 20.22
CA ILE A 44 -32.01 -5.59 20.56
C ILE A 44 -33.39 -6.08 20.98
N GLY A 45 -34.06 -5.34 21.89
CA GLY A 45 -35.41 -5.68 22.33
C GLY A 45 -36.48 -5.63 21.24
N LYS A 46 -36.22 -4.96 20.10
CA LYS A 46 -37.11 -4.91 18.94
C LYS A 46 -36.74 -5.94 17.87
N LEU A 47 -35.46 -6.27 17.72
CA LEU A 47 -34.98 -7.28 16.77
C LEU A 47 -35.34 -8.71 17.24
N ILE A 48 -35.18 -8.98 18.51
CA ILE A 48 -35.50 -10.28 19.09
C ILE A 48 -36.95 -10.27 19.55
N SER A 49 -37.74 -11.23 19.07
CA SER A 49 -39.13 -11.35 19.51
C SER A 49 -39.21 -11.66 21.02
N GLN A 50 -40.28 -11.26 21.69
CA GLN A 50 -40.49 -11.59 23.10
C GLN A 50 -40.49 -13.09 23.36
N GLU A 51 -40.97 -13.88 22.43
CA GLU A 51 -40.96 -15.34 22.49
C GLU A 51 -39.54 -15.87 22.51
N ASN A 52 -38.68 -15.46 21.55
CA ASN A 52 -37.28 -15.87 21.50
C ASN A 52 -36.51 -15.36 22.73
N MET A 53 -36.75 -14.11 23.16
CA MET A 53 -36.10 -13.51 24.33
C MET A 53 -36.33 -14.34 25.63
N ARG A 54 -37.51 -14.94 25.77
CA ARG A 54 -37.84 -15.79 26.94
C ARG A 54 -37.18 -17.17 26.87
N ARG A 55 -36.69 -17.59 25.68
CA ARG A 55 -36.03 -18.89 25.46
C ARG A 55 -34.52 -18.80 25.55
N LEU A 56 -33.96 -17.58 25.57
CA LEU A 56 -32.52 -17.37 25.77
C LEU A 56 -32.11 -17.70 27.18
N SER A 57 -30.91 -18.20 27.36
CA SER A 57 -30.33 -18.49 28.66
C SER A 57 -30.02 -17.22 29.45
N THR A 58 -29.82 -17.34 30.76
CA THR A 58 -29.36 -16.21 31.58
C THR A 58 -27.96 -15.73 31.15
N PRO A 59 -26.97 -16.61 30.87
CA PRO A 59 -25.68 -16.20 30.33
C PRO A 59 -25.78 -15.42 29.02
N ASP A 60 -26.67 -15.83 28.09
CA ASP A 60 -26.86 -15.09 26.82
C ASP A 60 -27.30 -13.64 27.07
N LEU A 61 -28.34 -13.46 27.90
CA LEU A 61 -28.87 -12.15 28.23
C LEU A 61 -27.86 -11.29 29.00
N PHE A 62 -27.15 -11.90 29.96
CA PHE A 62 -26.09 -11.24 30.72
C PHE A 62 -24.98 -10.74 29.80
N MET A 63 -24.43 -11.61 28.94
CA MET A 63 -23.34 -11.26 28.03
C MET A 63 -23.79 -10.26 26.99
N LEU A 64 -25.02 -10.36 26.49
CA LEU A 64 -25.58 -9.40 25.55
C LEU A 64 -25.65 -7.99 26.14
N ILE A 65 -26.11 -7.86 27.39
CA ILE A 65 -26.20 -6.57 28.05
C ILE A 65 -24.80 -5.97 28.32
N ILE A 66 -23.89 -6.75 28.92
CA ILE A 66 -22.57 -6.21 29.27
C ILE A 66 -21.69 -5.97 28.05
N SER A 67 -21.87 -6.72 26.94
CA SER A 67 -21.17 -6.46 25.69
C SER A 67 -21.59 -5.13 25.06
N VAL A 68 -22.89 -4.76 25.15
CA VAL A 68 -23.37 -3.45 24.70
C VAL A 68 -22.72 -2.30 25.50
N PHE A 69 -22.49 -2.49 26.80
CA PHE A 69 -21.80 -1.47 27.59
C PHE A 69 -20.32 -1.33 27.24
N LEU A 70 -19.65 -2.42 26.84
CA LEU A 70 -18.18 -2.45 26.75
C LEU A 70 -17.63 -2.53 25.31
N HIS A 71 -18.45 -2.73 24.26
CA HIS A 71 -17.94 -2.92 22.91
C HIS A 71 -17.09 -1.71 22.44
N ASP A 72 -17.54 -0.51 22.72
CA ASP A 72 -16.91 0.75 22.34
C ASP A 72 -16.03 1.38 23.44
N ILE A 73 -15.79 0.69 24.55
CA ILE A 73 -15.02 1.25 25.67
C ILE A 73 -13.60 1.67 25.26
N GLY A 74 -13.06 1.09 24.19
CA GLY A 74 -11.78 1.43 23.60
C GLY A 74 -11.77 2.77 22.85
N MET A 75 -12.95 3.37 22.55
CA MET A 75 -13.06 4.74 22.03
C MET A 75 -12.64 5.80 23.06
N ALA A 76 -12.58 5.42 24.35
CA ALA A 76 -12.16 6.24 25.46
C ALA A 76 -10.79 5.78 26.01
N PRO A 77 -9.66 5.98 25.31
CA PRO A 77 -8.34 5.66 25.81
C PRO A 77 -7.99 6.48 27.06
N ASP A 78 -7.07 5.99 27.88
CA ASP A 78 -6.55 6.76 29.01
C ASP A 78 -5.82 8.02 28.50
N GLU A 79 -5.95 9.13 29.21
CA GLU A 79 -5.41 10.44 28.80
C GLU A 79 -3.89 10.39 28.56
N LYS A 80 -3.17 9.57 29.34
CA LYS A 80 -1.72 9.38 29.17
C LYS A 80 -1.32 8.86 27.78
N TYR A 81 -2.15 8.01 27.16
CA TYR A 81 -1.88 7.54 25.77
C TYR A 81 -2.04 8.66 24.77
N ILE A 82 -3.07 9.49 24.91
CA ILE A 82 -3.31 10.64 24.03
C ILE A 82 -2.17 11.63 24.11
N LEU A 83 -1.69 11.92 25.34
CA LEU A 83 -0.54 12.79 25.56
C LEU A 83 0.75 12.18 24.96
N ALA A 84 0.93 10.86 25.08
CA ALA A 84 2.06 10.15 24.47
C ALA A 84 2.02 10.21 22.92
N TRP A 85 0.86 10.00 22.30
CA TRP A 85 0.69 10.10 20.83
C TRP A 85 0.95 11.51 20.32
N LYS A 86 0.55 12.53 21.08
CA LYS A 86 0.77 13.95 20.75
C LYS A 86 2.16 14.45 21.13
N ASN A 87 3.05 13.60 21.67
CA ASN A 87 4.37 13.98 22.19
C ASN A 87 4.32 15.12 23.21
N GLN A 88 3.34 15.09 24.12
CA GLN A 88 3.11 16.10 25.14
C GLN A 88 3.58 15.68 26.55
N LEU A 89 4.18 14.48 26.68
CA LEU A 89 4.79 14.01 27.91
C LEU A 89 6.30 14.32 27.91
N SER A 90 6.87 14.55 29.09
CA SER A 90 8.32 14.59 29.27
C SER A 90 8.91 13.20 29.18
N GLU A 91 10.21 13.07 28.80
CA GLU A 91 10.86 11.76 28.65
C GLU A 91 10.85 10.90 29.94
N GLU A 92 10.75 11.54 31.12
CA GLU A 92 10.66 10.86 32.41
C GLU A 92 9.28 10.24 32.69
N GLU A 93 8.24 10.69 32.01
CA GLU A 93 6.87 10.20 32.15
C GLU A 93 6.58 8.97 31.26
N TYR A 94 7.51 8.59 30.37
CA TYR A 94 7.36 7.42 29.51
C TYR A 94 7.79 6.13 30.23
N ASP A 95 6.83 5.32 30.62
CA ASP A 95 7.05 3.91 30.95
C ASP A 95 7.16 3.06 29.65
N GLU A 96 7.46 1.76 29.78
CA GLU A 96 7.64 0.88 28.62
C GLU A 96 6.33 0.73 27.81
N GLU A 97 5.17 0.71 28.47
CA GLU A 97 3.85 0.63 27.84
C GLU A 97 3.58 1.88 26.98
N LEU A 98 3.88 3.06 27.50
CA LEU A 98 3.69 4.32 26.77
C LEU A 98 4.69 4.50 25.63
N LYS A 99 5.93 4.02 25.78
CA LYS A 99 6.90 4.01 24.69
C LYS A 99 6.43 3.11 23.53
N GLU A 100 5.93 1.94 23.86
CA GLU A 100 5.38 1.01 22.85
C GLU A 100 4.19 1.63 22.12
N GLU A 101 3.23 2.21 22.86
CA GLU A 101 2.06 2.89 22.29
C GLU A 101 2.45 4.10 21.42
N ARG A 102 3.41 4.90 21.84
CA ARG A 102 3.96 6.01 21.05
C ARG A 102 4.57 5.49 19.73
N GLN A 103 5.28 4.36 19.78
CA GLN A 103 5.88 3.76 18.58
C GLN A 103 4.79 3.22 17.64
N LYS A 104 3.76 2.54 18.16
CA LYS A 104 2.61 2.06 17.37
C LYS A 104 1.93 3.23 16.65
N PHE A 105 1.62 4.30 17.37
CA PHE A 105 1.02 5.49 16.79
C PHE A 105 1.93 6.17 15.76
N SER A 106 3.23 6.29 16.03
CA SER A 106 4.18 6.91 15.10
C SER A 106 4.25 6.14 13.77
N ARG A 107 4.20 4.81 13.81
CA ARG A 107 4.15 3.99 12.60
C ARG A 107 2.81 4.15 11.86
N PHE A 108 1.69 4.15 12.58
CA PHE A 108 0.37 4.41 11.99
C PHE A 108 0.33 5.78 11.31
N ARG A 109 0.87 6.80 11.95
CA ARG A 109 0.94 8.16 11.42
C ARG A 109 1.63 8.22 10.05
N LEU A 110 2.65 7.40 9.81
CA LEU A 110 3.35 7.35 8.52
C LEU A 110 2.46 6.88 7.35
N THR A 111 1.35 6.21 7.61
CA THR A 111 0.39 5.83 6.55
C THR A 111 -0.39 7.03 5.99
N TYR A 112 -0.32 8.18 6.64
CA TYR A 112 -0.98 9.44 6.26
C TYR A 112 0.01 10.43 5.61
N GLU A 113 0.84 9.97 4.67
CA GLU A 113 1.92 10.75 4.03
C GLU A 113 1.44 12.12 3.50
N HIS A 114 0.31 12.16 2.81
CA HIS A 114 -0.25 13.41 2.27
C HIS A 114 -0.65 14.40 3.37
N GLN A 115 -1.31 13.91 4.41
CA GLN A 115 -1.72 14.75 5.54
C GLN A 115 -0.52 15.25 6.34
N LEU A 116 0.54 14.44 6.46
CA LEU A 116 1.78 14.84 7.10
C LEU A 116 2.50 15.95 6.33
N ALA A 117 2.57 15.84 5.00
CA ALA A 117 3.10 16.90 4.15
C ALA A 117 2.28 18.20 4.27
N ASP A 118 0.94 18.09 4.30
CA ASP A 118 0.06 19.23 4.53
C ASP A 118 0.27 19.87 5.91
N ILE A 119 0.47 19.06 6.96
CA ILE A 119 0.76 19.55 8.31
C ILE A 119 2.07 20.37 8.31
N GLU A 120 3.12 19.86 7.69
CA GLU A 120 4.41 20.55 7.62
C GLU A 120 4.32 21.84 6.80
N ARG A 121 3.63 21.80 5.66
CA ARG A 121 3.35 23.02 4.86
C ARG A 121 2.59 24.04 5.67
N LEU A 122 1.49 23.68 6.33
CA LEU A 122 0.68 24.58 7.15
C LEU A 122 1.46 25.19 8.32
N ARG A 123 2.37 24.42 8.93
CA ARG A 123 3.28 24.94 9.96
C ARG A 123 4.25 25.97 9.40
N THR A 124 4.80 25.72 8.20
CA THR A 124 5.69 26.67 7.50
C THR A 124 4.95 27.96 7.14
N GLU A 125 3.67 27.85 6.73
CA GLU A 125 2.77 28.97 6.44
C GLU A 125 2.22 29.66 7.71
N GLN A 126 2.62 29.22 8.91
CA GLN A 126 2.15 29.70 10.23
C GLN A 126 0.64 29.49 10.50
N GLU A 127 0.01 28.57 9.77
CA GLU A 127 -1.40 28.18 9.93
C GLU A 127 -1.57 27.07 11.00
N PHE A 128 -1.02 27.31 12.22
CA PHE A 128 -0.91 26.31 13.29
C PHE A 128 -2.25 25.66 13.67
N SER A 129 -3.35 26.43 13.64
CA SER A 129 -4.67 25.89 13.96
C SER A 129 -5.16 24.85 12.94
N LYS A 130 -4.83 25.03 11.66
CA LYS A 130 -5.18 24.05 10.61
C LYS A 130 -4.29 22.82 10.70
N ALA A 131 -3.01 23.01 10.96
CA ALA A 131 -2.08 21.89 11.18
C ALA A 131 -2.53 21.02 12.38
N GLN A 132 -2.94 21.67 13.48
CA GLN A 132 -3.43 20.96 14.66
C GLN A 132 -4.71 20.16 14.38
N LEU A 133 -5.63 20.69 13.58
CA LEU A 133 -6.84 19.96 13.18
C LEU A 133 -6.53 18.68 12.40
N LEU A 134 -5.50 18.70 11.52
CA LEU A 134 -5.07 17.51 10.80
C LEU A 134 -4.38 16.50 11.73
N GLU A 135 -3.60 16.96 12.70
CA GLU A 135 -3.03 16.07 13.72
C GLU A 135 -4.09 15.41 14.57
N ASP A 136 -5.06 16.19 15.04
CA ASP A 136 -6.19 15.67 15.82
C ASP A 136 -7.04 14.68 14.99
N TYR A 137 -7.15 14.91 13.69
CA TYR A 137 -7.77 13.95 12.77
C TYR A 137 -7.02 12.60 12.74
N ILE A 138 -5.69 12.60 12.62
CA ILE A 138 -4.89 11.36 12.61
C ILE A 138 -5.04 10.61 13.96
N VAL A 139 -5.04 11.32 15.08
CA VAL A 139 -5.27 10.73 16.40
C VAL A 139 -6.68 10.12 16.49
N THR A 140 -7.70 10.81 15.98
CA THR A 140 -9.08 10.32 15.94
C THR A 140 -9.20 9.03 15.11
N GLU A 141 -8.56 8.99 13.94
CA GLU A 141 -8.54 7.80 13.09
C GLU A 141 -7.82 6.62 13.77
N TYR A 142 -6.71 6.88 14.47
CA TYR A 142 -6.02 5.85 15.24
C TYR A 142 -6.90 5.28 16.35
N ILE A 143 -7.58 6.14 17.11
CA ILE A 143 -8.52 5.70 18.14
C ILE A 143 -9.62 4.83 17.51
N ARG A 144 -10.20 5.28 16.41
CA ARG A 144 -11.31 4.61 15.71
C ARG A 144 -10.92 3.24 15.14
N ILE A 145 -9.74 3.14 14.55
CA ILE A 145 -9.28 1.87 13.94
C ILE A 145 -8.89 0.84 15.01
N THR A 146 -8.35 1.28 16.15
CA THR A 146 -7.82 0.40 17.17
C THR A 146 -8.76 0.19 18.38
N HIS A 147 -9.99 0.76 18.36
CA HIS A 147 -10.87 0.75 19.53
C HIS A 147 -11.28 -0.67 19.96
N SER A 148 -11.54 -1.59 19.03
CA SER A 148 -11.93 -2.96 19.35
C SER A 148 -10.81 -3.74 20.04
N THR A 149 -9.57 -3.59 19.58
CA THR A 149 -8.39 -4.14 20.24
C THR A 149 -8.19 -3.55 21.63
N ARG A 150 -8.31 -2.23 21.74
CA ARG A 150 -8.20 -1.53 23.03
C ARG A 150 -9.33 -1.90 23.98
N ALA A 151 -10.55 -2.15 23.48
CA ALA A 151 -11.66 -2.64 24.31
C ALA A 151 -11.30 -3.99 24.96
N ARG A 152 -10.70 -4.92 24.20
CA ARG A 152 -10.19 -6.19 24.73
C ARG A 152 -9.17 -5.97 25.85
N GLU A 153 -8.20 -5.07 25.65
CA GLU A 153 -7.16 -4.74 26.62
C GLU A 153 -7.76 -4.11 27.91
N ILE A 154 -8.70 -3.19 27.76
CA ILE A 154 -9.40 -2.55 28.90
C ILE A 154 -10.21 -3.58 29.68
N ILE A 155 -10.94 -4.48 29.01
CA ILE A 155 -11.70 -5.54 29.66
C ILE A 155 -10.75 -6.46 30.44
N ALA A 156 -9.66 -6.90 29.83
CA ALA A 156 -8.66 -7.73 30.49
C ALA A 156 -8.03 -7.01 31.71
N LYS A 157 -7.72 -5.71 31.59
CA LYS A 157 -7.07 -4.93 32.66
C LYS A 157 -7.95 -4.68 33.87
N TYR A 158 -9.21 -4.31 33.66
CA TYR A 158 -10.09 -3.86 34.74
C TYR A 158 -11.05 -4.95 35.28
N TRP A 159 -11.34 -5.97 34.45
CA TRP A 159 -12.37 -6.96 34.72
C TRP A 159 -11.88 -8.40 34.78
N SER A 160 -10.57 -8.67 34.62
CA SER A 160 -10.01 -10.02 34.72
C SER A 160 -10.41 -10.71 36.03
N GLY A 161 -11.00 -11.91 35.90
CA GLY A 161 -11.45 -12.70 37.03
C GLY A 161 -12.65 -12.14 37.81
N LYS A 162 -13.35 -11.09 37.27
CA LYS A 162 -14.51 -10.49 37.90
C LYS A 162 -15.83 -10.83 37.20
N ILE A 163 -15.78 -11.18 35.92
CA ILE A 163 -16.98 -11.53 35.14
C ILE A 163 -17.26 -13.02 35.30
N ILE A 164 -17.74 -13.37 36.45
CA ILE A 164 -17.99 -14.77 36.84
C ILE A 164 -19.49 -15.06 36.85
N TYR A 165 -19.88 -16.10 36.14
CA TYR A 165 -21.22 -16.66 36.13
C TYR A 165 -21.18 -18.10 36.64
N GLN A 166 -21.81 -18.43 37.77
CA GLN A 166 -21.83 -19.76 38.38
C GLN A 166 -20.46 -20.48 38.32
N ASP A 167 -19.41 -19.87 38.83
CA ASP A 167 -18.02 -20.37 38.85
C ASP A 167 -17.31 -20.42 37.50
N THR A 168 -17.95 -19.97 36.39
CA THR A 168 -17.31 -19.84 35.07
C THR A 168 -16.87 -18.40 34.84
N ASP A 169 -15.58 -18.19 34.59
CA ASP A 169 -15.03 -16.90 34.20
C ASP A 169 -15.33 -16.65 32.69
N LEU A 170 -16.07 -15.60 32.41
CA LEU A 170 -16.47 -15.18 31.07
C LEU A 170 -15.72 -13.93 30.58
N THR A 171 -14.67 -13.50 31.28
CA THR A 171 -13.91 -12.28 30.95
C THR A 171 -13.35 -12.34 29.54
N ASP A 172 -12.63 -13.40 29.18
CA ASP A 172 -12.04 -13.55 27.85
C ASP A 172 -13.11 -13.71 26.76
N THR A 173 -14.23 -14.34 27.09
CA THR A 173 -15.36 -14.47 26.17
C THR A 173 -15.96 -13.10 25.86
N LEU A 174 -16.18 -12.28 26.88
CA LEU A 174 -16.66 -10.91 26.70
C LEU A 174 -15.69 -10.05 25.88
N ALA A 175 -14.41 -10.14 26.21
CA ALA A 175 -13.36 -9.45 25.47
C ALA A 175 -13.35 -9.84 23.97
N THR A 176 -13.55 -11.14 23.68
CA THR A 176 -13.66 -11.68 22.33
C THR A 176 -14.92 -11.22 21.61
N ILE A 177 -16.08 -11.22 22.28
CA ILE A 177 -17.34 -10.70 21.73
C ILE A 177 -17.20 -9.20 21.39
N CYS A 178 -16.68 -8.40 22.33
CA CYS A 178 -16.46 -6.97 22.11
C CYS A 178 -15.45 -6.69 21.00
N PHE A 179 -14.39 -7.49 20.91
CA PHE A 179 -13.43 -7.38 19.79
C PHE A 179 -14.08 -7.69 18.43
N SER A 180 -14.92 -8.72 18.38
CA SER A 180 -15.49 -9.26 17.16
C SER A 180 -16.46 -8.34 16.41
N HIS A 181 -17.00 -7.28 17.10
CA HIS A 181 -17.99 -6.41 16.45
C HIS A 181 -17.39 -5.65 15.24
N ASN A 182 -16.08 -5.53 15.19
CA ASN A 182 -15.35 -4.86 14.10
C ASN A 182 -14.59 -5.84 13.18
N GLU A 183 -14.70 -7.15 13.44
CA GLU A 183 -14.03 -8.20 12.66
C GLU A 183 -14.87 -8.70 11.47
N SER A 184 -14.25 -9.48 10.57
CA SER A 184 -14.97 -10.10 9.47
C SER A 184 -16.06 -11.09 9.98
N TYR A 185 -17.12 -11.30 9.20
CA TYR A 185 -18.15 -12.28 9.58
C TYR A 185 -17.60 -13.72 9.64
N THR A 186 -16.53 -14.01 8.91
CA THR A 186 -15.84 -15.31 8.96
C THR A 186 -15.20 -15.57 10.31
N TYR A 187 -14.76 -14.54 11.02
CA TYR A 187 -14.29 -14.65 12.40
C TYR A 187 -15.38 -15.17 13.32
N LEU A 188 -16.63 -14.66 13.17
CA LEU A 188 -17.77 -15.12 13.97
C LEU A 188 -18.16 -16.57 13.66
N LEU A 189 -18.00 -17.03 12.43
CA LEU A 189 -18.24 -18.43 12.04
C LEU A 189 -17.22 -19.42 12.64
N GLN A 190 -16.04 -18.93 13.02
CA GLN A 190 -14.97 -19.72 13.64
C GLN A 190 -15.00 -19.71 15.17
N MET A 191 -15.90 -18.94 15.79
CA MET A 191 -16.03 -18.90 17.24
C MET A 191 -16.56 -20.21 17.79
N GLU A 192 -16.20 -20.52 19.04
CA GLU A 192 -16.86 -21.56 19.83
C GLU A 192 -18.37 -21.31 19.83
N THR A 193 -19.18 -22.29 19.42
CA THR A 193 -20.63 -22.09 19.27
C THR A 193 -21.31 -21.97 20.62
N PHE A 194 -21.03 -22.90 21.53
CA PHE A 194 -21.63 -22.92 22.86
C PHE A 194 -20.59 -23.13 23.95
N ARG A 195 -20.61 -22.25 24.93
CA ARG A 195 -19.81 -22.37 26.15
C ARG A 195 -20.70 -22.80 27.31
N VAL A 196 -20.31 -23.84 28.02
CA VAL A 196 -20.99 -24.31 29.22
C VAL A 196 -20.75 -23.30 30.36
N CYS A 197 -21.82 -22.82 30.99
CA CYS A 197 -21.78 -21.83 32.06
C CYS A 197 -22.49 -22.38 33.31
N GLY A 198 -21.73 -22.94 34.24
CA GLY A 198 -22.31 -23.55 35.46
C GLY A 198 -23.01 -24.88 35.15
N GLN A 199 -24.15 -25.12 35.83
CA GLN A 199 -24.95 -26.35 35.67
C GLN A 199 -26.06 -26.13 34.65
N ASP A 200 -26.06 -26.92 33.58
CA ASP A 200 -27.11 -27.01 32.55
C ASP A 200 -27.46 -25.67 31.86
N GLU A 201 -26.56 -24.65 31.88
CA GLU A 201 -26.73 -23.40 31.15
C GLU A 201 -25.62 -23.21 30.11
N TYR A 202 -25.97 -22.63 29.01
CA TYR A 202 -25.08 -22.42 27.87
C TYR A 202 -25.10 -20.97 27.41
N LEU A 203 -23.95 -20.48 26.92
CA LEU A 203 -23.79 -19.20 26.25
C LEU A 203 -23.55 -19.46 24.77
N CYS A 204 -24.41 -18.92 23.90
CA CYS A 204 -24.19 -18.95 22.45
C CYS A 204 -23.36 -17.72 22.01
N ILE A 205 -22.06 -17.89 21.88
CA ILE A 205 -21.13 -16.78 21.61
C ILE A 205 -21.40 -16.11 20.24
N PRO A 206 -21.54 -16.86 19.10
CA PRO A 206 -21.80 -16.22 17.81
C PRO A 206 -23.16 -15.50 17.75
N PHE A 207 -24.16 -15.97 18.53
CA PHE A 207 -25.43 -15.27 18.61
C PHE A 207 -25.29 -13.90 19.27
N VAL A 208 -24.64 -13.84 20.43
CA VAL A 208 -24.42 -12.59 21.16
C VAL A 208 -23.59 -11.62 20.30
N ALA A 209 -22.51 -12.09 19.68
CA ALA A 209 -21.68 -11.28 18.80
C ALA A 209 -22.44 -10.75 17.58
N THR A 210 -23.28 -11.59 16.95
CA THR A 210 -24.08 -11.17 15.78
C THR A 210 -25.12 -10.13 16.15
N VAL A 211 -25.84 -10.31 17.27
CA VAL A 211 -26.85 -9.37 17.72
C VAL A 211 -26.23 -8.03 18.14
N LEU A 212 -25.07 -8.06 18.79
CA LEU A 212 -24.30 -6.85 19.12
C LEU A 212 -23.97 -6.04 17.87
N ARG A 213 -23.36 -6.67 16.85
CA ARG A 213 -23.02 -6.02 15.57
C ARG A 213 -24.22 -5.41 14.86
N LEU A 214 -25.31 -6.17 14.80
CA LEU A 214 -26.55 -5.68 14.18
C LEU A 214 -27.15 -4.51 14.94
N ALA A 215 -27.14 -4.54 16.26
CA ALA A 215 -27.66 -3.44 17.06
C ALA A 215 -26.83 -2.17 16.89
N ASP A 216 -25.51 -2.30 16.82
CA ASP A 216 -24.57 -1.20 16.64
C ASP A 216 -24.76 -0.53 15.27
N ILE A 217 -24.73 -1.30 14.16
CA ILE A 217 -24.90 -0.72 12.82
C ILE A 217 -26.30 -0.15 12.58
N ILE A 218 -27.34 -0.65 13.25
CA ILE A 218 -28.71 -0.16 13.11
C ILE A 218 -28.96 1.10 13.97
N ASP A 219 -28.11 1.44 14.93
CA ASP A 219 -28.30 2.64 15.76
C ASP A 219 -28.09 3.93 14.96
N PHE A 220 -29.17 4.38 14.34
CA PHE A 220 -29.24 5.54 13.47
C PHE A 220 -30.05 6.69 14.10
N ASP A 221 -29.92 6.86 15.43
CA ASP A 221 -30.69 7.86 16.15
C ASP A 221 -30.18 9.30 15.92
N PRO A 222 -31.05 10.24 15.46
CA PRO A 222 -30.72 11.66 15.37
C PRO A 222 -30.22 12.27 16.69
N LYS A 223 -30.56 11.68 17.82
CA LYS A 223 -30.09 12.15 19.14
C LYS A 223 -28.57 12.04 19.31
N ARG A 224 -27.90 11.19 18.54
CA ARG A 224 -26.43 11.12 18.49
C ARG A 224 -25.77 12.37 17.89
N THR A 225 -26.58 13.24 17.24
CA THR A 225 -26.13 14.46 16.57
C THR A 225 -27.02 15.66 16.91
N PRO A 226 -27.11 16.09 18.20
CA PRO A 226 -27.93 17.20 18.57
C PRO A 226 -27.58 18.49 17.80
N SER A 227 -28.59 19.18 17.25
CA SER A 227 -28.38 20.40 16.43
C SER A 227 -27.68 21.52 17.19
N VAL A 228 -27.96 21.62 18.50
CA VAL A 228 -27.31 22.60 19.37
C VAL A 228 -25.82 22.32 19.50
N LEU A 229 -25.45 21.06 19.71
CA LEU A 229 -24.04 20.64 19.80
C LEU A 229 -23.33 20.82 18.46
N PHE A 230 -23.97 20.45 17.34
CA PHE A 230 -23.46 20.66 15.99
C PHE A 230 -23.10 22.13 15.71
N SER A 231 -24.01 23.04 16.09
CA SER A 231 -23.77 24.48 15.91
C SER A 231 -22.65 25.00 16.82
N HIS A 232 -22.54 24.44 18.05
CA HIS A 232 -21.50 24.86 19.00
C HIS A 232 -20.09 24.36 18.60
N LEU A 233 -19.99 23.12 18.18
CA LEU A 233 -18.71 22.51 17.79
C LEU A 233 -18.17 23.05 16.45
N ALA A 234 -19.03 23.64 15.61
CA ALA A 234 -18.67 24.12 14.27
C ALA A 234 -17.88 23.07 13.47
N VAL A 235 -18.41 21.85 13.41
CA VAL A 235 -17.77 20.67 12.77
C VAL A 235 -17.21 21.02 11.39
N LYS A 236 -15.91 20.82 11.20
CA LYS A 236 -15.18 21.17 9.97
C LYS A 236 -14.68 19.97 9.20
N ASN A 237 -14.45 18.84 9.88
CA ASN A 237 -14.00 17.62 9.22
C ASN A 237 -15.07 17.14 8.23
N PRO A 238 -14.75 16.93 6.94
CA PRO A 238 -15.74 16.53 5.93
C PRO A 238 -16.40 15.18 6.20
N VAL A 239 -15.69 14.25 6.85
CA VAL A 239 -16.24 12.93 7.22
C VAL A 239 -17.22 13.10 8.37
N SER A 240 -16.80 13.75 9.45
CA SER A 240 -17.67 14.05 10.59
C SER A 240 -18.90 14.86 10.17
N LEU A 241 -18.73 15.86 9.31
CA LEU A 241 -19.83 16.68 8.78
C LEU A 241 -20.87 15.84 8.04
N ARG A 242 -20.45 14.87 7.23
CA ARG A 242 -21.37 13.95 6.54
C ARG A 242 -22.10 13.05 7.53
N GLU A 243 -21.40 12.48 8.50
CA GLU A 243 -22.01 11.65 9.54
C GLU A 243 -23.07 12.44 10.34
N TRP A 244 -22.73 13.64 10.78
CA TRP A 244 -23.67 14.49 11.48
C TRP A 244 -24.92 14.81 10.67
N LYS A 245 -24.78 15.24 9.41
CA LYS A 245 -25.91 15.55 8.52
C LYS A 245 -26.76 14.32 8.17
N LYS A 246 -26.12 13.16 8.03
CA LYS A 246 -26.78 11.88 7.81
C LYS A 246 -27.77 11.57 8.93
N HIS A 247 -27.31 11.59 10.18
CA HIS A 247 -28.15 11.35 11.35
C HIS A 247 -29.25 12.41 11.51
N GLN A 248 -28.96 13.69 11.31
CA GLN A 248 -29.92 14.78 11.43
C GLN A 248 -31.07 14.71 10.40
N SER A 249 -30.84 14.06 9.26
CA SER A 249 -31.84 13.96 8.20
C SER A 249 -32.88 12.86 8.45
N ILE A 250 -32.62 11.93 9.38
CA ILE A 250 -33.56 10.89 9.78
C ILE A 250 -34.58 11.47 10.77
N ASN A 251 -35.84 11.36 10.44
CA ASN A 251 -36.95 11.89 11.29
C ASN A 251 -37.76 10.77 11.94
N ALA A 252 -37.74 9.55 11.39
CA ALA A 252 -38.43 8.42 11.99
C ALA A 252 -37.84 7.10 11.51
N TRP A 253 -37.96 6.09 12.35
CA TRP A 253 -37.59 4.71 11.99
C TRP A 253 -38.55 3.71 12.64
N THR A 254 -38.65 2.53 12.02
CA THR A 254 -39.37 1.37 12.57
C THR A 254 -38.44 0.17 12.53
N ILE A 255 -38.24 -0.47 13.68
CA ILE A 255 -37.42 -1.65 13.85
C ILE A 255 -38.29 -2.78 14.40
N SER A 256 -38.28 -3.92 13.74
CA SER A 256 -38.96 -5.14 14.18
C SER A 256 -38.24 -6.36 13.58
N PRO A 257 -38.51 -7.60 14.04
CA PRO A 257 -37.89 -8.80 13.50
C PRO A 257 -38.09 -9.01 11.99
N ARG A 258 -39.06 -8.34 11.38
CA ARG A 258 -39.41 -8.52 9.95
C ARG A 258 -39.28 -7.27 9.10
N MET A 259 -39.09 -6.11 9.71
CA MET A 259 -39.08 -4.84 9.00
C MET A 259 -38.13 -3.85 9.65
N LEU A 260 -37.27 -3.30 8.83
CA LEU A 260 -36.42 -2.15 9.17
C LEU A 260 -36.75 -1.04 8.16
N LEU A 261 -37.27 0.10 8.64
CA LEU A 261 -37.66 1.23 7.80
C LEU A 261 -37.06 2.51 8.36
N PHE A 262 -36.43 3.29 7.49
CA PHE A 262 -35.98 4.65 7.78
C PHE A 262 -36.82 5.66 6.99
N SER A 263 -37.11 6.78 7.65
CA SER A 263 -37.74 7.95 7.02
C SER A 263 -36.78 9.13 7.13
N ALA A 264 -36.40 9.69 5.99
CA ALA A 264 -35.49 10.83 5.91
C ALA A 264 -36.00 11.89 4.95
N GLN A 265 -35.74 13.16 5.30
CA GLN A 265 -35.98 14.33 4.46
C GLN A 265 -34.66 15.01 4.17
N CYS A 266 -34.08 14.72 2.99
CA CYS A 266 -32.73 15.14 2.63
C CYS A 266 -32.75 16.53 1.99
N GLU A 267 -31.88 17.41 2.46
CA GLU A 267 -31.71 18.76 1.92
C GLU A 267 -30.73 18.82 0.73
N HIS A 268 -29.95 17.75 0.53
CA HIS A 268 -28.97 17.66 -0.54
C HIS A 268 -28.85 16.21 -1.07
N PRO A 269 -28.69 15.99 -2.38
CA PRO A 269 -28.60 14.64 -2.94
C PRO A 269 -27.41 13.83 -2.37
N ALA A 270 -26.31 14.47 -1.99
CA ALA A 270 -25.19 13.77 -1.35
C ALA A 270 -25.53 13.19 0.02
N ILE A 271 -26.46 13.82 0.77
CA ILE A 271 -26.94 13.29 2.06
C ILE A 271 -27.84 12.07 1.79
N GLU A 272 -28.73 12.16 0.83
CA GLU A 272 -29.58 11.05 0.41
C GLU A 272 -28.74 9.85 -0.04
N ALA A 273 -27.70 10.08 -0.89
CA ALA A 273 -26.75 9.06 -1.29
C ALA A 273 -26.05 8.41 -0.08
N THR A 274 -25.56 9.20 0.86
CA THR A 274 -24.90 8.68 2.07
C THR A 274 -25.83 7.82 2.92
N ILE A 275 -27.11 8.18 3.05
CA ILE A 275 -28.11 7.38 3.78
C ILE A 275 -28.38 6.07 3.04
N LEU A 276 -28.49 6.11 1.72
CA LEU A 276 -28.72 4.92 0.90
C LEU A 276 -27.51 3.96 0.94
N ASP A 277 -26.29 4.48 0.80
CA ASP A 277 -25.06 3.70 0.94
C ASP A 277 -24.98 3.03 2.32
N PHE A 278 -25.44 3.72 3.37
CA PHE A 278 -25.50 3.15 4.72
C PHE A 278 -26.58 2.07 4.87
N CYS A 279 -27.73 2.25 4.22
CA CYS A 279 -28.75 1.20 4.15
C CYS A 279 -28.22 -0.05 3.46
N ASP A 280 -27.35 0.09 2.43
CA ASP A 280 -26.69 -1.03 1.76
C ASP A 280 -25.74 -1.79 2.73
N GLN A 281 -25.00 -1.06 3.57
CA GLN A 281 -24.16 -1.67 4.60
C GLN A 281 -24.99 -2.45 5.63
N ILE A 282 -26.11 -1.90 6.08
CA ILE A 282 -27.04 -2.62 6.98
C ILE A 282 -27.59 -3.88 6.31
N ASP A 283 -28.02 -3.80 5.04
CA ASP A 283 -28.53 -4.95 4.29
C ASP A 283 -27.47 -6.07 4.18
N GLU A 284 -26.21 -5.69 4.00
CA GLU A 284 -25.10 -6.63 3.95
C GLU A 284 -24.85 -7.30 5.31
N GLU A 285 -24.87 -6.54 6.40
CA GLU A 285 -24.73 -7.10 7.76
C GLU A 285 -25.94 -7.98 8.15
N LEU A 286 -27.15 -7.63 7.76
CA LEU A 286 -28.33 -8.49 7.94
C LEU A 286 -28.19 -9.84 7.22
N LYS A 287 -27.66 -9.84 5.98
CA LYS A 287 -27.36 -11.08 5.24
C LYS A 287 -26.31 -11.92 5.95
N LYS A 288 -25.19 -11.31 6.36
CA LYS A 288 -24.12 -11.98 7.12
C LYS A 288 -24.66 -12.55 8.44
N GLY A 289 -25.40 -11.78 9.19
CA GLY A 289 -26.07 -12.22 10.42
C GLY A 289 -27.02 -13.40 10.17
N THR A 290 -27.78 -13.39 9.10
CA THR A 290 -28.64 -14.51 8.71
C THR A 290 -27.84 -15.78 8.43
N VAL A 291 -26.69 -15.66 7.76
CA VAL A 291 -25.80 -16.79 7.49
C VAL A 291 -25.25 -17.36 8.80
N ILE A 292 -24.76 -16.53 9.69
CA ILE A 292 -24.20 -16.97 10.99
C ILE A 292 -25.29 -17.70 11.80
N LEU A 293 -26.45 -17.08 11.98
CA LEU A 293 -27.52 -17.64 12.81
C LEU A 293 -28.14 -18.92 12.21
N SER A 294 -28.18 -19.05 10.88
CA SER A 294 -28.67 -20.28 10.22
C SER A 294 -27.69 -21.44 10.34
N ASN A 295 -26.41 -21.19 10.42
CA ASN A 295 -25.36 -22.21 10.56
C ASN A 295 -25.20 -22.74 12.00
N LEU A 296 -25.84 -22.11 12.99
CA LEU A 296 -25.79 -22.61 14.36
C LEU A 296 -26.34 -24.06 14.46
N SER A 297 -25.59 -24.93 15.10
CA SER A 297 -25.95 -26.34 15.37
C SER A 297 -25.77 -26.65 16.85
N ASN A 298 -26.51 -27.62 17.38
CA ASN A 298 -26.43 -27.99 18.79
C ASN A 298 -25.22 -28.85 19.16
N GLU A 299 -24.38 -29.22 18.17
CA GLU A 299 -23.16 -30.03 18.39
C GLU A 299 -23.38 -31.30 19.23
N GLY A 300 -24.61 -31.83 19.23
CA GLY A 300 -25.00 -33.00 20.00
C GLY A 300 -25.41 -32.70 21.46
N MET A 301 -25.48 -31.44 21.86
CA MET A 301 -25.96 -30.98 23.17
C MET A 301 -27.49 -30.87 23.17
N ASP A 302 -28.10 -30.99 24.35
CA ASP A 302 -29.56 -30.76 24.51
C ASP A 302 -29.87 -29.26 24.63
N ILE A 303 -29.73 -28.54 23.51
CA ILE A 303 -29.91 -27.10 23.42
C ILE A 303 -31.05 -26.79 22.46
N ASP A 304 -31.93 -25.87 22.85
CA ASP A 304 -32.97 -25.32 21.98
C ASP A 304 -32.41 -24.34 20.95
N ILE A 305 -31.85 -24.89 19.86
CA ILE A 305 -31.33 -24.10 18.74
C ILE A 305 -32.36 -23.12 18.16
N GLY A 306 -33.65 -23.46 18.24
CA GLY A 306 -34.71 -22.58 17.76
C GLY A 306 -34.77 -21.22 18.46
N ALA A 307 -34.22 -21.10 19.68
CA ALA A 307 -34.13 -19.84 20.41
C ALA A 307 -33.18 -18.83 19.70
N TYR A 308 -32.13 -19.34 19.07
CA TYR A 308 -31.05 -18.55 18.44
C TYR A 308 -31.32 -18.27 16.93
N LYS A 309 -32.18 -19.04 16.27
CA LYS A 309 -32.55 -18.83 14.87
C LYS A 309 -33.66 -17.80 14.74
N ILE A 310 -33.33 -16.54 15.10
CA ILE A 310 -34.26 -15.43 15.00
C ILE A 310 -34.46 -14.98 13.56
N PRO A 311 -35.68 -14.57 13.15
CA PRO A 311 -35.89 -13.95 11.84
C PRO A 311 -35.28 -12.53 11.86
N LEU A 312 -34.50 -12.23 10.83
CA LEU A 312 -33.99 -10.88 10.59
C LEU A 312 -34.71 -10.21 9.42
N PRO A 313 -34.83 -8.88 9.40
CA PRO A 313 -35.32 -8.16 8.22
C PRO A 313 -34.47 -8.50 6.99
N PRO A 314 -35.10 -8.77 5.82
CA PRO A 314 -34.34 -9.13 4.61
C PRO A 314 -33.54 -7.96 4.02
N GLN A 315 -34.02 -6.73 4.28
CA GLN A 315 -33.40 -5.47 3.83
C GLN A 315 -34.06 -4.27 4.51
N VAL A 316 -33.41 -3.12 4.40
CA VAL A 316 -33.96 -1.82 4.84
C VAL A 316 -34.98 -1.32 3.83
N ASP A 317 -36.17 -0.92 4.30
CA ASP A 317 -37.18 -0.24 3.49
C ASP A 317 -36.80 1.25 3.30
N ARG A 318 -36.48 1.62 2.08
CA ARG A 318 -35.97 2.95 1.69
C ARG A 318 -37.03 3.88 1.11
N ARG A 319 -38.28 3.44 0.99
CA ARG A 319 -39.34 4.19 0.30
C ARG A 319 -39.63 5.56 0.87
N LYS A 320 -39.28 5.81 2.13
CA LYS A 320 -39.46 7.09 2.83
C LYS A 320 -38.18 7.93 2.93
N ILE A 321 -37.09 7.52 2.27
CA ILE A 321 -35.89 8.33 2.12
C ILE A 321 -36.07 9.14 0.83
N GLN A 322 -36.18 10.47 0.94
CA GLN A 322 -36.50 11.33 -0.22
C GLN A 322 -36.05 12.77 0.00
N ALA A 323 -35.98 13.51 -1.10
CA ALA A 323 -35.69 14.93 -1.08
C ALA A 323 -36.73 15.71 -0.27
N LYS A 324 -36.28 16.71 0.52
CA LYS A 324 -37.13 17.67 1.20
C LYS A 324 -38.00 18.41 0.19
N LYS A 325 -39.23 18.71 0.58
CA LYS A 325 -40.16 19.49 -0.27
C LYS A 325 -39.99 20.97 0.03
N ASP A 326 -39.95 21.75 -1.02
CA ASP A 326 -40.02 23.20 -0.93
C ASP A 326 -41.37 23.64 -0.32
N ILE A 327 -41.32 24.56 0.63
CA ILE A 327 -42.52 24.97 1.41
C ILE A 327 -43.51 25.69 0.57
N ILE A 328 -43.11 26.40 -0.48
CA ILE A 328 -43.98 27.25 -1.30
C ILE A 328 -44.58 26.42 -2.46
N SER A 329 -43.73 25.69 -3.17
CA SER A 329 -44.16 24.93 -4.38
C SER A 329 -44.66 23.52 -4.07
N GLY A 330 -44.36 22.98 -2.88
CA GLY A 330 -44.71 21.60 -2.53
C GLY A 330 -43.91 20.54 -3.30
N LYS A 331 -43.01 20.94 -4.20
CA LYS A 331 -42.20 20.04 -5.03
C LYS A 331 -40.88 19.67 -4.34
N PRO A 332 -40.33 18.49 -4.64
CA PRO A 332 -38.98 18.14 -4.16
C PRO A 332 -37.96 19.19 -4.60
N ILE A 333 -37.04 19.60 -3.70
CA ILE A 333 -36.01 20.61 -3.99
C ILE A 333 -34.94 20.09 -4.98
N TYR A 334 -34.85 18.78 -5.17
CA TYR A 334 -34.04 18.12 -6.20
C TYR A 334 -34.68 16.79 -6.62
N ARG A 335 -34.21 16.23 -7.71
CA ARG A 335 -34.53 14.85 -8.10
C ARG A 335 -33.26 13.99 -7.87
N TYR A 336 -33.41 12.97 -7.03
CA TYR A 336 -32.31 12.04 -6.81
C TYR A 336 -32.17 11.09 -8.00
N HIS A 337 -30.97 11.03 -8.53
CA HIS A 337 -30.50 10.02 -9.47
C HIS A 337 -29.13 9.59 -8.99
N ASP A 338 -28.94 8.30 -8.74
CA ASP A 338 -27.61 7.75 -8.40
C ASP A 338 -26.75 7.70 -9.67
N THR A 339 -26.39 8.91 -10.16
CA THR A 339 -25.53 9.06 -11.31
C THR A 339 -24.12 9.29 -10.83
N LYS A 340 -23.36 8.22 -10.74
CA LYS A 340 -21.92 8.23 -10.47
C LYS A 340 -21.19 7.79 -11.73
N PHE A 341 -19.90 8.18 -11.87
CA PHE A 341 -19.07 7.55 -12.88
C PHE A 341 -19.04 6.04 -12.61
N SER A 342 -19.64 5.26 -13.51
CA SER A 342 -19.59 3.81 -13.43
C SER A 342 -18.47 3.30 -14.33
N LEU A 343 -17.66 2.40 -13.79
CA LEU A 343 -16.58 1.77 -14.54
C LEU A 343 -17.12 0.46 -15.12
N SER A 344 -17.03 0.30 -16.43
CA SER A 344 -17.28 -1.00 -17.06
C SER A 344 -16.15 -1.95 -16.68
N LYS A 345 -16.41 -2.91 -15.78
CA LYS A 345 -15.41 -3.86 -15.27
C LYS A 345 -14.64 -4.53 -16.42
N LYS A 346 -15.35 -4.97 -17.46
CA LYS A 346 -14.73 -5.60 -18.63
C LYS A 346 -13.78 -4.65 -19.37
N GLN A 347 -14.24 -3.43 -19.70
CA GLN A 347 -13.44 -2.46 -20.45
C GLN A 347 -12.21 -1.99 -19.67
N ILE A 348 -12.30 -1.93 -18.33
CA ILE A 348 -11.15 -1.59 -17.49
C ILE A 348 -10.15 -2.74 -17.46
N ILE A 349 -10.61 -3.98 -17.28
CA ILE A 349 -9.73 -5.15 -17.31
C ILE A 349 -9.05 -5.23 -18.70
N ASP A 350 -9.79 -5.05 -19.79
CA ASP A 350 -9.23 -5.00 -21.15
C ASP A 350 -8.21 -3.87 -21.32
N LEU A 351 -8.44 -2.70 -20.70
CA LEU A 351 -7.50 -1.58 -20.71
C LEU A 351 -6.24 -1.90 -19.89
N LEU A 352 -6.41 -2.51 -18.72
CA LEU A 352 -5.33 -2.91 -17.84
C LEU A 352 -4.47 -4.05 -18.44
N MET A 353 -5.10 -5.00 -19.13
CA MET A 353 -4.42 -6.10 -19.81
C MET A 353 -3.86 -5.73 -21.18
N GLY A 354 -4.32 -4.62 -21.77
CA GLY A 354 -3.82 -4.16 -23.05
C GLY A 354 -2.40 -3.58 -22.93
N THR A 355 -1.65 -3.63 -24.06
CA THR A 355 -0.31 -3.04 -24.17
C THR A 355 -0.24 -1.54 -23.89
N LYS A 356 -1.39 -0.88 -23.72
CA LYS A 356 -1.48 0.55 -23.41
C LYS A 356 -1.03 0.91 -21.99
N LEU A 357 -1.22 0.01 -21.01
CA LEU A 357 -0.78 0.26 -19.64
C LEU A 357 0.60 -0.33 -19.37
N TYR A 358 0.80 -1.60 -19.72
CA TYR A 358 2.05 -2.31 -19.38
C TYR A 358 3.12 -2.30 -20.48
N GLY A 359 2.79 -1.79 -21.67
CA GLY A 359 3.73 -1.64 -22.79
C GLY A 359 4.29 -2.95 -23.35
N LYS A 360 4.82 -3.82 -22.51
CA LYS A 360 5.49 -5.07 -22.89
C LYS A 360 4.98 -6.27 -22.09
N PRO A 361 4.72 -7.43 -22.72
CA PRO A 361 4.22 -8.63 -22.05
C PRO A 361 5.17 -9.24 -21.01
N GLU A 362 6.48 -8.97 -21.13
CA GLU A 362 7.51 -9.45 -20.19
C GLU A 362 7.30 -8.95 -18.76
N VAL A 363 6.47 -7.94 -18.57
CA VAL A 363 6.06 -7.43 -17.26
C VAL A 363 5.47 -8.53 -16.37
N ALA A 364 4.81 -9.54 -16.95
CA ALA A 364 4.25 -10.68 -16.19
C ALA A 364 5.30 -11.38 -15.32
N LEU A 365 6.49 -11.66 -15.88
CA LEU A 365 7.59 -12.27 -15.13
C LEU A 365 8.07 -11.36 -13.99
N ARG A 366 8.21 -10.07 -14.23
CA ARG A 366 8.63 -9.09 -13.23
C ARG A 366 7.64 -9.00 -12.07
N GLU A 367 6.35 -8.93 -12.35
CA GLU A 367 5.30 -8.87 -11.33
C GLU A 367 5.26 -10.13 -10.45
N LEU A 368 5.41 -11.32 -11.04
CA LEU A 368 5.50 -12.57 -10.28
C LEU A 368 6.74 -12.61 -9.38
N LEU A 369 7.89 -12.17 -9.89
CA LEU A 369 9.12 -12.08 -9.11
C LEU A 369 8.99 -11.10 -7.95
N GLN A 370 8.40 -9.92 -8.19
CA GLN A 370 8.15 -8.92 -7.15
C GLN A 370 7.29 -9.47 -6.02
N ASN A 371 6.15 -10.07 -6.38
CA ASN A 371 5.24 -10.65 -5.38
C ASN A 371 5.93 -11.75 -4.56
N SER A 372 6.72 -12.60 -5.21
CA SER A 372 7.46 -13.67 -4.55
C SER A 372 8.56 -13.13 -3.63
N ILE A 373 9.28 -12.10 -4.05
CA ILE A 373 10.33 -11.45 -3.23
C ILE A 373 9.69 -10.77 -2.00
N ASP A 374 8.61 -10.01 -2.18
CA ASP A 374 7.89 -9.36 -1.09
C ASP A 374 7.36 -10.39 -0.07
N ALA A 375 6.77 -11.49 -0.54
CA ALA A 375 6.29 -12.57 0.32
C ALA A 375 7.43 -13.22 1.13
N CYS A 376 8.60 -13.41 0.51
CA CYS A 376 9.80 -13.92 1.17
C CYS A 376 10.37 -12.94 2.20
N LEU A 377 10.44 -11.65 1.88
CA LEU A 377 10.95 -10.63 2.78
C LEU A 377 10.04 -10.44 3.99
N LEU A 378 8.71 -10.45 3.78
CA LEU A 378 7.75 -10.38 4.87
C LEU A 378 7.89 -11.59 5.80
N ARG A 379 8.00 -12.81 5.25
CA ARG A 379 8.26 -14.01 6.05
C ARG A 379 9.59 -13.92 6.80
N LYS A 380 10.63 -13.35 6.19
CA LYS A 380 11.92 -13.14 6.86
C LYS A 380 11.75 -12.27 8.10
N LYS A 381 11.02 -11.15 7.99
CA LYS A 381 10.73 -10.26 9.12
C LYS A 381 9.96 -10.97 10.23
N LEU A 382 8.95 -11.75 9.89
CA LEU A 382 8.21 -12.57 10.86
C LEU A 382 9.11 -13.62 11.52
N SER A 383 9.98 -14.27 10.75
CA SER A 383 10.91 -15.27 11.27
C SER A 383 11.94 -14.66 12.24
N GLU A 384 12.41 -13.44 11.97
CA GLU A 384 13.26 -12.67 12.89
C GLU A 384 12.51 -12.38 14.21
N LEU A 385 11.25 -11.93 14.14
CA LEU A 385 10.39 -11.71 15.31
C LEU A 385 10.16 -12.99 16.12
N TRP A 386 9.90 -14.11 15.44
CA TRP A 386 9.69 -15.40 16.07
C TRP A 386 10.96 -16.12 16.50
N LYS A 387 12.14 -15.56 16.16
CA LYS A 387 13.46 -16.17 16.40
C LYS A 387 13.58 -17.57 15.78
N ILE A 388 13.19 -17.68 14.51
CA ILE A 388 13.30 -18.91 13.71
C ILE A 388 14.28 -18.69 12.59
N GLU A 389 15.11 -19.68 12.31
CA GLU A 389 15.99 -19.67 11.14
C GLU A 389 15.17 -19.86 9.86
N TYR A 390 15.33 -18.93 8.91
CA TYR A 390 14.63 -18.97 7.63
C TYR A 390 15.53 -18.43 6.53
N THR A 391 15.63 -19.18 5.44
CA THR A 391 16.37 -18.78 4.23
C THR A 391 15.38 -18.52 3.09
N PRO A 392 15.18 -17.27 2.69
CA PRO A 392 14.27 -16.90 1.61
C PRO A 392 14.77 -17.39 0.26
N LYS A 393 13.88 -18.00 -0.54
CA LYS A 393 14.18 -18.53 -1.87
C LYS A 393 13.05 -18.30 -2.84
N VAL A 394 13.40 -17.88 -4.05
CA VAL A 394 12.49 -17.81 -5.20
C VAL A 394 13.03 -18.69 -6.30
N LYS A 395 12.16 -19.45 -6.97
CA LYS A 395 12.52 -20.32 -8.08
C LYS A 395 11.70 -19.97 -9.30
N VAL A 396 12.36 -19.73 -10.41
CA VAL A 396 11.76 -19.49 -11.74
C VAL A 396 12.07 -20.67 -12.63
N SER A 397 11.06 -21.20 -13.32
CA SER A 397 11.27 -22.31 -14.25
C SER A 397 10.51 -22.08 -15.55
N LEU A 398 11.21 -22.19 -16.68
CA LEU A 398 10.61 -22.24 -18.01
C LEU A 398 10.83 -23.65 -18.57
N TYR A 399 9.73 -24.35 -18.88
CA TYR A 399 9.82 -25.73 -19.37
C TYR A 399 8.68 -26.06 -20.33
N THR A 400 8.93 -26.99 -21.23
CA THR A 400 7.97 -27.49 -22.22
C THR A 400 7.47 -28.88 -21.80
N LYS A 401 6.16 -29.07 -21.80
CA LYS A 401 5.52 -30.38 -21.56
C LYS A 401 4.38 -30.55 -22.57
N ASN A 402 4.35 -31.67 -23.29
CA ASN A 402 3.34 -31.97 -24.30
C ASN A 402 3.19 -30.86 -25.37
N ASN A 403 4.28 -30.25 -25.80
CA ASN A 403 4.33 -29.11 -26.75
C ASN A 403 3.65 -27.83 -26.26
N VAL A 404 3.48 -27.67 -24.97
CA VAL A 404 3.01 -26.47 -24.31
C VAL A 404 4.10 -25.95 -23.40
N ASP A 405 4.38 -24.65 -23.46
CA ASP A 405 5.35 -24.01 -22.60
C ASP A 405 4.71 -23.52 -21.32
N TYR A 406 5.44 -23.67 -20.21
CA TYR A 406 5.02 -23.28 -18.87
C TYR A 406 6.06 -22.38 -18.24
N LEU A 407 5.58 -21.28 -17.67
CA LEU A 407 6.38 -20.46 -16.77
C LEU A 407 5.91 -20.72 -15.33
N ARG A 408 6.83 -21.17 -14.48
CA ARG A 408 6.56 -21.42 -13.07
C ARG A 408 7.40 -20.51 -12.21
N VAL A 409 6.77 -19.78 -11.29
CA VAL A 409 7.44 -19.01 -10.25
C VAL A 409 6.97 -19.52 -8.89
N SER A 410 7.93 -19.95 -8.08
CA SER A 410 7.68 -20.57 -6.77
C SER A 410 8.49 -19.87 -5.70
N ASP A 411 7.89 -19.59 -4.56
CA ASP A 411 8.55 -19.02 -3.39
C ASP A 411 8.29 -19.87 -2.13
N ASN A 412 9.12 -19.66 -1.14
CA ASN A 412 8.92 -20.14 0.22
C ASN A 412 8.52 -19.00 1.17
N GLY A 413 7.83 -17.98 0.66
CA GLY A 413 7.39 -16.81 1.40
C GLY A 413 6.26 -17.06 2.39
N ILE A 414 5.54 -16.01 2.76
CA ILE A 414 4.44 -16.08 3.75
C ILE A 414 3.23 -16.89 3.25
N GLY A 415 2.98 -16.93 1.94
CA GLY A 415 1.80 -17.55 1.33
C GLY A 415 0.49 -16.78 1.55
N MET A 416 -0.61 -17.35 1.06
CA MET A 416 -1.96 -16.77 1.13
C MET A 416 -2.94 -17.77 1.74
N ASN A 417 -3.94 -17.28 2.47
CA ASN A 417 -5.10 -18.03 2.91
C ASN A 417 -6.36 -17.58 2.16
N GLN A 418 -7.49 -18.22 2.43
CA GLN A 418 -8.76 -17.92 1.77
C GLN A 418 -9.15 -16.45 1.91
N HIS A 419 -8.97 -15.85 3.08
CA HIS A 419 -9.28 -14.44 3.32
C HIS A 419 -8.49 -13.49 2.40
N ILE A 420 -7.18 -13.74 2.22
CA ILE A 420 -6.33 -12.93 1.32
C ILE A 420 -6.75 -13.13 -0.14
N ILE A 421 -7.08 -14.36 -0.51
CA ILE A 421 -7.55 -14.66 -1.86
C ILE A 421 -8.83 -13.88 -2.16
N ASP A 422 -9.83 -13.94 -1.29
CA ASP A 422 -11.14 -13.34 -1.51
C ASP A 422 -11.11 -11.82 -1.50
N ASN A 423 -10.29 -11.20 -0.65
CA ASN A 423 -10.34 -9.76 -0.43
C ASN A 423 -9.27 -8.97 -1.20
N TYR A 424 -8.14 -9.60 -1.54
CA TYR A 424 -7.01 -8.89 -2.16
C TYR A 424 -6.54 -9.53 -3.46
N TYR A 425 -6.36 -10.85 -3.53
CA TYR A 425 -5.81 -11.50 -4.71
C TYR A 425 -6.77 -11.46 -5.92
N THR A 426 -8.07 -11.63 -5.67
CA THR A 426 -9.12 -11.61 -6.71
C THR A 426 -9.66 -10.19 -6.98
N ASN A 427 -9.40 -9.24 -6.10
CA ASN A 427 -9.90 -7.87 -6.20
C ASN A 427 -8.86 -6.94 -6.84
N VAL A 428 -9.08 -6.64 -8.11
CA VAL A 428 -8.21 -5.74 -8.90
C VAL A 428 -8.15 -4.35 -8.28
N GLY A 429 -6.94 -3.87 -8.03
CA GLY A 429 -6.70 -2.58 -7.37
C GLY A 429 -6.64 -2.65 -5.85
N CYS A 430 -6.87 -3.83 -5.26
CA CYS A 430 -6.69 -4.07 -3.83
C CYS A 430 -5.36 -4.78 -3.57
N SER A 431 -4.58 -4.27 -2.62
CA SER A 431 -3.31 -4.88 -2.21
C SER A 431 -3.38 -5.27 -0.74
N TYR A 432 -2.97 -6.50 -0.42
CA TYR A 432 -2.81 -6.94 0.97
C TYR A 432 -1.87 -6.02 1.75
N TYR A 433 -0.84 -5.50 1.09
CA TYR A 433 0.13 -4.58 1.69
C TYR A 433 -0.44 -3.17 2.01
N SER A 434 -1.64 -2.87 1.55
CA SER A 434 -2.39 -1.66 1.93
C SER A 434 -3.52 -1.96 2.91
N SER A 435 -3.65 -3.21 3.38
CA SER A 435 -4.72 -3.66 4.28
C SER A 435 -4.47 -3.21 5.72
N ARG A 436 -5.56 -3.17 6.48
CA ARG A 436 -5.51 -2.94 7.92
C ARG A 436 -4.69 -4.02 8.63
N GLU A 437 -4.92 -5.30 8.28
CA GLU A 437 -4.22 -6.43 8.89
C GLU A 437 -2.71 -6.35 8.65
N PHE A 438 -2.29 -5.94 7.46
CA PHE A 438 -0.87 -5.73 7.17
C PHE A 438 -0.30 -4.57 7.99
N ASN A 439 -1.04 -3.46 8.12
CA ASN A 439 -0.60 -2.32 8.94
C ASN A 439 -0.48 -2.70 10.42
N GLU A 440 -1.41 -3.50 10.96
CA GLU A 440 -1.31 -4.04 12.31
C GLU A 440 -0.09 -4.95 12.46
N LEU A 441 0.18 -5.79 11.47
CA LEU A 441 1.38 -6.63 11.44
C LEU A 441 2.67 -5.79 11.39
N MET A 442 2.70 -4.72 10.58
CA MET A 442 3.84 -3.80 10.48
C MET A 442 4.18 -3.12 11.80
N VAL A 443 3.18 -2.84 12.64
CA VAL A 443 3.38 -2.28 13.98
C VAL A 443 4.18 -3.22 14.89
N SER A 444 4.11 -4.54 14.67
CA SER A 444 4.84 -5.54 15.44
C SER A 444 6.33 -5.68 15.07
N PHE A 445 6.80 -5.04 13.99
CA PHE A 445 8.19 -5.15 13.55
C PHE A 445 9.09 -4.09 14.18
N GLU A 446 10.29 -4.47 14.57
CA GLU A 446 11.31 -3.55 15.08
C GLU A 446 11.92 -2.64 14.00
N SER A 447 11.87 -3.08 12.73
CA SER A 447 12.43 -2.35 11.59
C SER A 447 11.41 -2.16 10.49
N SER A 448 11.50 -1.05 9.74
CA SER A 448 10.62 -0.77 8.61
C SER A 448 10.71 -1.86 7.54
N PHE A 449 9.57 -2.25 6.99
CA PHE A 449 9.45 -3.09 5.80
C PHE A 449 8.59 -2.34 4.78
N THR A 450 9.14 -2.17 3.59
CA THR A 450 8.45 -1.50 2.49
C THR A 450 8.25 -2.50 1.36
N PRO A 451 7.01 -2.96 1.12
CA PRO A 451 6.72 -3.87 0.02
C PRO A 451 6.84 -3.13 -1.32
N ILE A 452 7.28 -3.84 -2.35
CA ILE A 452 7.38 -3.34 -3.72
C ILE A 452 5.99 -3.39 -4.38
N SER A 453 5.21 -4.44 -4.10
CA SER A 453 3.90 -4.74 -4.70
C SER A 453 2.75 -4.02 -3.97
N ARG A 454 2.41 -2.77 -4.36
CA ARG A 454 1.40 -1.97 -3.64
C ARG A 454 0.08 -1.78 -4.40
N PHE A 455 0.02 -2.02 -5.72
CA PHE A 455 -1.11 -1.58 -6.56
C PHE A 455 -2.22 -2.62 -6.74
N GLY A 456 -1.98 -3.91 -6.49
CA GLY A 456 -2.99 -4.96 -6.62
C GLY A 456 -3.50 -5.22 -8.05
N ILE A 457 -2.72 -4.85 -9.07
CA ILE A 457 -3.10 -5.04 -10.49
C ILE A 457 -2.14 -5.99 -11.23
N GLY A 458 -0.97 -6.29 -10.66
CA GLY A 458 0.12 -7.01 -11.32
C GLY A 458 -0.25 -8.40 -11.81
N ILE A 459 -1.10 -9.12 -11.07
CA ILE A 459 -1.50 -10.48 -11.45
C ILE A 459 -2.25 -10.54 -12.79
N LEU A 460 -2.97 -9.49 -13.16
CA LEU A 460 -3.65 -9.42 -14.46
C LEU A 460 -2.67 -9.42 -15.64
N SER A 461 -1.45 -8.93 -15.45
CA SER A 461 -0.43 -8.93 -16.50
C SER A 461 -0.06 -10.34 -16.94
N CYS A 462 -0.24 -11.36 -16.08
CA CYS A 462 0.01 -12.75 -16.42
C CYS A 462 -0.85 -13.21 -17.61
N PHE A 463 -2.11 -12.73 -17.71
CA PHE A 463 -2.99 -13.08 -18.82
C PHE A 463 -2.62 -12.40 -20.15
N MET A 464 -1.61 -11.54 -20.19
CA MET A 464 -1.02 -11.08 -21.45
C MET A 464 -0.21 -12.20 -22.12
N VAL A 465 0.32 -13.15 -21.36
CA VAL A 465 1.22 -14.20 -21.83
C VAL A 465 0.66 -15.61 -21.68
N CYS A 466 -0.37 -15.83 -20.86
CA CYS A 466 -0.94 -17.16 -20.59
C CYS A 466 -2.43 -17.24 -20.93
N ASP A 467 -2.91 -18.46 -21.16
CA ASP A 467 -4.31 -18.77 -21.34
C ASP A 467 -4.95 -19.25 -20.03
N SER A 468 -4.18 -19.90 -19.16
CA SER A 468 -4.63 -20.33 -17.83
C SER A 468 -3.50 -20.20 -16.81
N MET A 469 -3.90 -20.13 -15.54
CA MET A 469 -2.99 -20.00 -14.42
C MET A 469 -3.42 -20.94 -13.28
N GLU A 470 -2.46 -21.64 -12.69
CA GLU A 470 -2.63 -22.45 -11.50
C GLU A 470 -1.80 -21.85 -10.36
N VAL A 471 -2.39 -21.72 -9.19
CA VAL A 471 -1.72 -21.18 -8.00
C VAL A 471 -1.92 -22.14 -6.84
N THR A 472 -0.81 -22.59 -6.24
CA THR A 472 -0.85 -23.41 -5.04
C THR A 472 -0.18 -22.64 -3.91
N THR A 473 -0.89 -22.41 -2.81
CA THR A 473 -0.40 -21.55 -1.74
C THR A 473 -0.73 -22.11 -0.35
N ARG A 474 0.11 -21.79 0.62
CA ARG A 474 -0.10 -22.11 2.03
C ARG A 474 0.45 -20.98 2.87
N ARG A 475 -0.38 -20.37 3.72
CA ARG A 475 0.01 -19.27 4.60
C ARG A 475 0.59 -19.77 5.91
N ILE A 476 1.69 -19.16 6.35
CA ILE A 476 2.16 -19.28 7.73
C ILE A 476 1.51 -18.18 8.57
N ARG A 477 0.89 -18.53 9.70
CA ARG A 477 0.23 -17.63 10.64
C ARG A 477 1.14 -17.21 11.78
N GLU A 478 1.65 -18.20 12.47
CA GLU A 478 2.48 -18.06 13.65
C GLU A 478 3.64 -19.04 13.60
N LYS A 479 4.48 -19.01 14.61
CA LYS A 479 5.79 -19.70 14.70
C LYS A 479 5.80 -21.14 14.20
N PHE A 480 4.91 -21.92 14.03
CA PHE A 480 4.85 -23.28 13.45
C PHE A 480 3.45 -23.62 12.97
N GLU A 481 2.57 -22.63 12.92
CA GLU A 481 1.19 -22.82 12.49
C GLU A 481 1.01 -22.30 11.06
N CYS A 482 0.39 -23.15 10.25
CA CYS A 482 0.06 -22.81 8.88
C CYS A 482 -1.43 -23.00 8.67
N ASP A 483 -2.01 -22.17 7.82
CA ASP A 483 -3.35 -22.38 7.31
C ASP A 483 -3.40 -23.63 6.41
N GLU A 484 -4.61 -24.03 6.04
CA GLU A 484 -4.83 -25.07 5.03
C GLU A 484 -4.19 -24.65 3.70
N ALA A 485 -3.64 -25.63 3.01
CA ALA A 485 -3.05 -25.40 1.71
C ALA A 485 -4.14 -25.36 0.64
N LEU A 486 -4.12 -24.37 -0.22
CA LEU A 486 -5.11 -24.12 -1.26
C LEU A 486 -4.52 -24.27 -2.65
N HIS A 487 -5.30 -24.81 -3.56
CA HIS A 487 -5.03 -24.84 -5.00
C HIS A 487 -6.12 -24.06 -5.74
N ILE A 488 -5.69 -23.12 -6.59
CA ILE A 488 -6.56 -22.21 -7.33
C ILE A 488 -6.30 -22.44 -8.81
N SER A 489 -7.34 -22.77 -9.57
CA SER A 489 -7.28 -22.86 -11.04
C SER A 489 -8.09 -21.72 -11.66
N ILE A 490 -7.50 -21.04 -12.64
CA ILE A 490 -8.08 -19.88 -13.34
C ILE A 490 -7.91 -20.10 -14.84
N GLU A 491 -9.02 -20.38 -15.53
CA GLU A 491 -9.03 -20.66 -16.98
C GLU A 491 -9.23 -19.39 -17.83
N GLY A 492 -8.70 -18.27 -17.37
CA GLY A 492 -8.80 -16.97 -18.04
C GLY A 492 -9.30 -15.89 -17.09
N TYR A 493 -9.04 -14.64 -17.41
CA TYR A 493 -9.30 -13.50 -16.53
C TYR A 493 -10.80 -13.22 -16.27
N GLU A 494 -11.71 -13.72 -17.11
CA GLU A 494 -13.17 -13.64 -16.92
C GLU A 494 -13.77 -14.88 -16.24
N SER A 495 -12.94 -15.90 -15.99
CA SER A 495 -13.41 -17.20 -15.46
C SER A 495 -13.59 -17.15 -13.95
N LEU A 496 -14.39 -18.06 -13.44
CA LEU A 496 -14.50 -18.31 -12.00
C LEU A 496 -13.20 -18.92 -11.50
N PHE A 497 -12.78 -18.50 -10.30
CA PHE A 497 -11.68 -19.13 -9.57
C PHE A 497 -12.18 -20.44 -8.96
N VAL A 498 -11.59 -21.54 -9.37
CA VAL A 498 -11.88 -22.85 -8.77
C VAL A 498 -10.86 -23.07 -7.66
N ILE A 499 -11.32 -23.04 -6.41
CA ILE A 499 -10.49 -23.21 -5.22
C ILE A 499 -10.75 -24.58 -4.61
N SER A 500 -9.70 -25.32 -4.34
CA SER A 500 -9.73 -26.65 -3.72
C SER A 500 -8.58 -26.82 -2.73
N ASP A 501 -8.66 -27.83 -1.88
CA ASP A 501 -7.59 -28.18 -0.97
C ASP A 501 -6.35 -28.68 -1.73
N SER A 502 -5.18 -28.50 -1.13
CA SER A 502 -3.89 -28.91 -1.69
C SER A 502 -3.05 -29.67 -0.68
N ASP A 503 -2.20 -30.55 -1.18
CA ASP A 503 -1.23 -31.32 -0.38
C ASP A 503 0.06 -30.55 -0.06
N ARG A 504 0.14 -29.26 -0.36
CA ARG A 504 1.33 -28.46 -0.11
C ARG A 504 1.67 -28.42 1.38
N LYS A 505 2.87 -28.91 1.73
CA LYS A 505 3.32 -28.99 3.12
C LYS A 505 4.00 -27.73 3.62
N GLU A 506 4.73 -27.05 2.73
CA GLU A 506 5.53 -25.86 3.10
C GLU A 506 4.82 -24.55 2.79
N PRO A 507 4.98 -23.52 3.64
CA PRO A 507 4.46 -22.20 3.36
C PRO A 507 5.08 -21.60 2.09
N GLY A 508 4.35 -20.68 1.48
CA GLY A 508 4.75 -19.96 0.25
C GLY A 508 3.75 -20.16 -0.86
N THR A 509 4.09 -19.66 -2.05
CA THR A 509 3.22 -19.71 -3.24
C THR A 509 3.95 -20.31 -4.42
N ASP A 510 3.21 -21.02 -5.26
CA ASP A 510 3.67 -21.62 -6.51
C ASP A 510 2.67 -21.26 -7.60
N THR A 511 3.09 -20.44 -8.54
CA THR A 511 2.28 -19.98 -9.67
C THR A 511 2.79 -20.59 -10.96
N ILE A 512 1.91 -21.24 -11.71
CA ILE A 512 2.21 -21.87 -12.99
C ILE A 512 1.33 -21.20 -14.06
N LEU A 513 1.96 -20.61 -15.07
CA LEU A 513 1.30 -20.06 -16.23
C LEU A 513 1.38 -21.06 -17.39
N THR A 514 0.25 -21.41 -17.99
CA THR A 514 0.20 -22.11 -19.27
C THR A 514 0.34 -21.07 -20.38
N LEU A 515 1.51 -20.99 -20.98
CA LEU A 515 1.85 -19.95 -21.93
C LEU A 515 1.11 -20.12 -23.26
N ARG A 516 0.80 -19.01 -23.89
CA ARG A 516 0.25 -18.98 -25.25
C ARG A 516 1.27 -19.48 -26.25
N SER A 517 0.81 -19.87 -27.43
CA SER A 517 1.68 -20.35 -28.52
C SER A 517 2.69 -19.29 -28.99
N VAL A 518 2.40 -18.00 -28.78
CA VAL A 518 3.32 -16.88 -29.02
C VAL A 518 3.45 -16.10 -27.71
N HIS A 519 4.64 -16.12 -27.15
CA HIS A 519 4.94 -15.43 -25.89
C HIS A 519 6.37 -14.84 -25.94
N PRO A 520 6.75 -13.93 -25.04
CA PRO A 520 8.03 -13.21 -25.10
C PRO A 520 9.28 -14.11 -25.11
N TRP A 521 9.16 -15.30 -24.55
CA TRP A 521 10.29 -16.23 -24.36
C TRP A 521 10.28 -17.40 -25.35
N ASP A 522 9.36 -17.44 -26.35
CA ASP A 522 9.20 -18.57 -27.30
C ASP A 522 10.41 -18.77 -28.20
N ARG A 523 11.18 -17.69 -28.48
CA ARG A 523 12.36 -17.70 -29.33
C ARG A 523 13.67 -17.59 -28.58
N MET A 524 13.62 -17.48 -27.25
CA MET A 524 14.81 -17.37 -26.42
C MET A 524 15.45 -18.74 -26.22
N ASN A 525 16.77 -18.80 -26.39
CA ASN A 525 17.51 -19.95 -25.89
C ASN A 525 17.61 -19.91 -24.37
N GLU A 526 18.13 -20.98 -23.75
CA GLU A 526 18.17 -21.12 -22.30
C GLU A 526 19.01 -20.05 -21.60
N ASP A 527 20.14 -19.65 -22.24
CA ASP A 527 21.00 -18.59 -21.68
C ASP A 527 20.34 -17.22 -21.77
N GLU A 528 19.65 -16.96 -22.89
CA GLU A 528 18.89 -15.71 -23.08
C GLU A 528 17.76 -15.59 -22.05
N PHE A 529 17.04 -16.69 -21.77
CA PHE A 529 16.01 -16.68 -20.71
C PHE A 529 16.63 -16.45 -19.32
N ILE A 530 17.74 -17.12 -19.00
CA ILE A 530 18.45 -16.90 -17.73
C ILE A 530 18.87 -15.43 -17.61
N GLN A 531 19.39 -14.82 -18.66
CA GLN A 531 19.76 -13.41 -18.66
C GLN A 531 18.52 -12.49 -18.55
N CYS A 532 17.41 -12.84 -19.18
CA CYS A 532 16.15 -12.10 -19.06
C CYS A 532 15.67 -12.05 -17.59
N VAL A 533 15.71 -13.17 -16.86
CA VAL A 533 15.36 -13.21 -15.44
C VAL A 533 16.32 -12.36 -14.61
N LYS A 534 17.62 -12.51 -14.82
CA LYS A 534 18.66 -11.76 -14.10
C LYS A 534 18.57 -10.25 -14.37
N SER A 535 18.24 -9.86 -15.60
CA SER A 535 18.04 -8.44 -15.95
C SER A 535 16.80 -7.87 -15.26
N SER A 536 15.74 -8.67 -15.10
CA SER A 536 14.53 -8.23 -14.41
C SER A 536 14.75 -7.96 -12.90
N VAL A 537 15.65 -8.73 -12.27
CA VAL A 537 16.02 -8.60 -10.87
C VAL A 537 17.54 -8.66 -10.71
N PRO A 538 18.26 -7.60 -11.08
CA PRO A 538 19.73 -7.62 -11.07
C PRO A 538 20.36 -7.68 -9.68
N ASN A 539 19.70 -7.14 -8.65
CA ASN A 539 20.16 -7.15 -7.25
C ASN A 539 19.14 -7.82 -6.33
N PRO A 540 18.93 -9.14 -6.41
CA PRO A 540 17.88 -9.80 -5.64
C PRO A 540 18.18 -9.78 -4.14
N ALA A 541 17.19 -9.36 -3.34
CA ALA A 541 17.25 -9.40 -1.87
C ALA A 541 17.14 -10.83 -1.29
N VAL A 542 16.85 -11.82 -2.16
CA VAL A 542 16.67 -13.23 -1.82
C VAL A 542 17.43 -14.10 -2.83
N GLN A 543 17.71 -15.34 -2.47
CA GLN A 543 18.30 -16.28 -3.42
C GLN A 543 17.31 -16.62 -4.55
N VAL A 544 17.72 -16.50 -5.81
CA VAL A 544 16.91 -16.85 -6.99
C VAL A 544 17.53 -18.02 -7.72
N GLU A 545 16.74 -19.09 -7.86
CA GLU A 545 17.07 -20.27 -8.68
C GLU A 545 16.33 -20.18 -10.02
N ILE A 546 17.05 -20.22 -11.14
CA ILE A 546 16.49 -20.24 -12.49
C ILE A 546 16.69 -21.63 -13.07
N LYS A 547 15.63 -22.24 -13.56
CA LYS A 547 15.66 -23.57 -14.13
C LYS A 547 15.02 -23.58 -15.53
N THR A 548 15.71 -24.15 -16.49
CA THR A 548 15.19 -24.44 -17.82
C THR A 548 15.15 -25.97 -18.03
N ASN A 549 14.81 -26.42 -19.23
CA ASN A 549 14.78 -27.86 -19.53
C ASN A 549 16.15 -28.54 -19.33
N LYS A 550 17.26 -27.84 -19.55
CA LYS A 550 18.62 -28.41 -19.52
C LYS A 550 19.55 -27.73 -18.53
N LYS A 551 19.26 -26.51 -18.10
CA LYS A 551 20.15 -25.71 -17.26
C LYS A 551 19.49 -25.35 -15.95
N SER A 552 20.32 -25.21 -14.91
CA SER A 552 19.89 -24.64 -13.63
C SER A 552 21.00 -23.72 -13.13
N GLU A 553 20.63 -22.53 -12.72
CA GLU A 553 21.55 -21.53 -12.18
C GLU A 553 20.96 -20.87 -10.94
N VAL A 554 21.82 -20.56 -9.97
CA VAL A 554 21.45 -19.87 -8.74
C VAL A 554 22.27 -18.60 -8.65
N TYR A 555 21.62 -17.47 -8.31
CA TYR A 555 22.31 -16.20 -8.11
C TYR A 555 21.74 -15.43 -6.92
N THR A 556 22.56 -14.50 -6.43
CA THR A 556 22.29 -13.63 -5.30
C THR A 556 22.66 -12.19 -5.66
N SER A 557 22.63 -11.28 -4.69
CA SER A 557 23.06 -9.89 -4.85
C SER A 557 24.54 -9.73 -5.32
N GLU A 558 25.37 -10.76 -5.19
CA GLU A 558 26.76 -10.77 -5.71
C GLU A 558 26.78 -10.62 -7.25
N TYR A 559 25.74 -11.04 -7.92
CA TYR A 559 25.60 -10.84 -9.36
C TYR A 559 25.62 -9.35 -9.72
N PHE A 560 24.92 -8.50 -8.96
CA PHE A 560 24.88 -7.06 -9.16
C PHE A 560 26.30 -6.45 -9.05
N ASP A 561 27.07 -6.90 -8.07
CA ASP A 561 28.43 -6.42 -7.82
C ASP A 561 29.38 -6.82 -8.97
N ALA A 562 29.11 -7.95 -9.64
CA ALA A 562 29.89 -8.42 -10.77
C ALA A 562 29.53 -7.76 -12.11
N LEU A 563 28.35 -7.13 -12.23
CA LEU A 563 27.91 -6.48 -13.46
C LEU A 563 28.78 -5.28 -13.82
N GLY A 564 29.23 -5.20 -15.06
CA GLY A 564 29.92 -4.03 -15.61
C GLY A 564 28.99 -2.84 -15.83
N ILE A 565 29.59 -1.67 -16.03
CA ILE A 565 28.89 -0.48 -16.53
C ILE A 565 28.86 -0.55 -18.05
N GLU A 566 27.74 -0.20 -18.67
CA GLU A 566 27.67 -0.13 -20.12
C GLU A 566 28.71 0.86 -20.68
N PRO A 567 29.36 0.53 -21.79
CA PRO A 567 30.37 1.40 -22.39
C PRO A 567 29.76 2.75 -22.79
N LEU A 568 30.46 3.81 -22.44
CA LEU A 568 30.12 5.17 -22.83
C LEU A 568 30.52 5.53 -24.27
N LEU A 569 31.43 4.77 -24.88
CA LEU A 569 32.12 5.15 -26.09
C LEU A 569 31.56 4.46 -27.32
N ASP A 570 31.47 5.23 -28.41
CA ASP A 570 31.50 4.66 -29.77
C ASP A 570 32.89 4.09 -30.03
N TYR A 571 33.02 2.76 -30.13
CA TYR A 571 34.29 2.08 -30.35
C TYR A 571 34.93 2.39 -31.70
N SER A 572 34.16 2.92 -32.66
CA SER A 572 34.66 3.36 -33.96
C SER A 572 35.37 4.72 -33.92
N TRP A 573 35.26 5.45 -32.83
CA TRP A 573 35.78 6.80 -32.70
C TRP A 573 37.29 6.82 -32.41
N LYS A 574 38.06 7.54 -33.25
CA LYS A 574 39.51 7.54 -33.19
C LYS A 574 40.11 8.43 -32.10
N ASN A 575 39.36 9.42 -31.60
CA ASN A 575 39.86 10.43 -30.66
C ASN A 575 39.62 10.08 -29.15
N THR A 576 39.46 8.79 -28.85
CA THR A 576 39.20 8.33 -27.47
C THR A 576 40.31 8.63 -26.45
N LYS A 577 41.57 8.87 -26.95
CA LYS A 577 42.73 9.20 -26.11
C LYS A 577 42.56 10.51 -25.31
N ASN A 578 41.71 11.41 -25.77
CA ASN A 578 41.47 12.72 -25.15
C ASN A 578 40.32 12.65 -24.14
N ILE A 579 39.83 11.49 -23.81
CA ILE A 579 38.79 11.28 -22.80
C ILE A 579 39.34 10.49 -21.63
N ARG A 580 39.35 11.13 -20.48
CA ARG A 580 39.64 10.50 -19.19
C ARG A 580 38.38 9.92 -18.62
N LYS A 581 38.36 8.60 -18.42
CA LYS A 581 37.28 7.90 -17.72
C LYS A 581 37.56 7.89 -16.23
N ILE A 582 36.57 8.23 -15.42
CA ILE A 582 36.64 8.23 -13.97
C ILE A 582 35.54 7.33 -13.42
N ASP A 583 35.93 6.24 -12.81
CA ASP A 583 35.01 5.34 -12.12
C ASP A 583 34.69 5.90 -10.75
N ILE A 584 33.39 5.96 -10.41
CA ILE A 584 32.87 6.51 -9.16
C ILE A 584 32.07 5.43 -8.46
N ASP A 585 32.36 5.19 -7.20
CA ASP A 585 31.50 4.41 -6.32
C ASP A 585 30.29 5.24 -5.91
N LEU A 586 29.09 4.75 -6.24
CA LEU A 586 27.82 5.38 -5.90
C LEU A 586 27.17 4.77 -4.63
N THR A 587 27.86 3.84 -3.97
CA THR A 587 27.34 3.19 -2.77
C THR A 587 27.33 4.17 -1.60
N CYS A 588 26.15 4.37 -1.01
CA CYS A 588 25.93 5.26 0.13
C CYS A 588 24.82 4.71 1.02
N GLU A 589 25.15 4.20 2.19
CA GLU A 589 24.17 3.61 3.12
C GLU A 589 23.15 4.65 3.63
N GLU A 590 23.59 5.90 3.84
CA GLU A 590 22.73 6.99 4.28
C GLU A 590 21.53 7.20 3.34
N TYR A 591 21.77 7.11 2.04
CA TYR A 591 20.74 7.27 1.00
C TYR A 591 20.18 5.94 0.49
N GLY A 592 20.66 4.81 1.01
CA GLY A 592 20.24 3.50 0.54
C GLY A 592 20.68 3.19 -0.90
N PHE A 593 21.78 3.79 -1.36
CA PHE A 593 22.32 3.58 -2.70
C PHE A 593 23.34 2.45 -2.71
N LYS A 594 23.25 1.58 -3.71
CA LYS A 594 24.26 0.58 -4.03
C LYS A 594 24.55 0.62 -5.52
N GLY A 595 25.76 0.99 -5.93
CA GLY A 595 26.03 1.06 -7.35
C GLY A 595 27.39 1.69 -7.69
N ARG A 596 27.61 1.85 -8.97
CA ARG A 596 28.80 2.48 -9.52
C ARG A 596 28.49 3.21 -10.81
N GLY A 597 29.33 4.19 -11.13
CA GLY A 597 29.23 4.98 -12.34
C GLY A 597 30.59 5.24 -12.96
N CYS A 598 30.58 5.66 -14.22
CA CYS A 598 31.74 6.11 -14.94
C CYS A 598 31.42 7.45 -15.63
N ILE A 599 32.24 8.43 -15.38
CA ILE A 599 32.12 9.77 -16.00
C ILE A 599 33.22 9.97 -17.03
N GLY A 600 32.91 10.62 -18.15
CA GLY A 600 33.87 10.93 -19.21
C GLY A 600 34.24 12.42 -19.19
N ILE A 601 35.52 12.73 -19.03
CA ILE A 601 36.04 14.10 -19.00
C ILE A 601 36.97 14.32 -20.19
N LEU A 602 36.69 15.37 -20.99
CA LEU A 602 37.60 15.83 -22.02
C LEU A 602 38.89 16.35 -21.41
N THR A 603 40.04 15.92 -21.96
CA THR A 603 41.35 16.35 -21.48
C THR A 603 42.25 16.75 -22.64
N GLU A 604 43.02 17.81 -22.43
CA GLU A 604 44.12 18.21 -23.26
C GLU A 604 45.39 18.31 -22.40
N ASN A 605 46.46 17.66 -22.84
CA ASN A 605 47.70 17.56 -22.09
C ASN A 605 47.50 17.08 -20.63
N GLY A 606 46.47 16.24 -20.42
CA GLY A 606 46.14 15.68 -19.08
C GLY A 606 45.27 16.57 -18.20
N LEU A 607 44.93 17.79 -18.57
CA LEU A 607 44.07 18.68 -17.84
C LEU A 607 42.63 18.70 -18.42
N PRO A 608 41.59 18.82 -17.60
CA PRO A 608 40.22 18.93 -18.08
C PRO A 608 40.03 20.17 -18.97
N VAL A 609 39.25 20.05 -20.06
CA VAL A 609 38.90 21.14 -20.96
C VAL A 609 37.41 21.13 -21.29
N GLU A 610 36.84 22.29 -21.60
CA GLU A 610 35.43 22.45 -21.98
C GLU A 610 35.17 21.93 -23.42
N GLN A 611 36.11 22.24 -24.30
CA GLN A 611 36.10 21.84 -25.73
C GLN A 611 37.52 21.52 -26.17
N LEU A 612 37.62 20.74 -27.22
CA LEU A 612 38.89 20.36 -27.82
C LEU A 612 38.83 20.56 -29.33
N GLU A 613 39.76 21.34 -29.86
CA GLU A 613 39.95 21.43 -31.30
C GLU A 613 40.90 20.31 -31.78
N ILE A 614 40.36 19.41 -32.58
CA ILE A 614 41.12 18.27 -33.11
C ILE A 614 41.86 18.63 -34.41
N LEU A 615 41.20 19.45 -35.22
CA LEU A 615 41.71 19.88 -36.51
C LEU A 615 41.16 21.27 -36.80
N SER A 616 42.03 22.19 -37.23
CA SER A 616 41.63 23.42 -37.88
C SER A 616 42.65 23.72 -38.94
N LYS A 617 42.21 23.78 -40.21
CA LYS A 617 43.07 24.03 -41.32
C LYS A 617 42.33 24.81 -42.40
N ASP A 618 42.90 25.94 -42.79
CA ASP A 618 42.44 26.70 -43.92
C ASP A 618 43.00 26.10 -45.21
N VAL A 619 42.14 25.97 -46.21
CA VAL A 619 42.46 25.45 -47.55
C VAL A 619 41.99 26.48 -48.56
N GLU A 620 42.90 26.99 -49.34
CA GLU A 620 42.59 27.90 -50.44
C GLU A 620 42.29 27.09 -51.71
N ILE A 621 41.10 27.36 -52.30
CA ILE A 621 40.65 26.73 -53.55
C ILE A 621 40.04 27.83 -54.39
N ASP A 622 40.56 27.99 -55.61
CA ASP A 622 40.12 28.99 -56.58
C ASP A 622 40.12 30.43 -56.05
N GLY A 623 41.02 30.75 -55.10
CA GLY A 623 41.17 32.09 -54.51
C GLY A 623 40.23 32.37 -53.35
N GLU A 624 39.42 31.41 -52.94
CA GLU A 624 38.58 31.45 -51.74
C GLU A 624 39.16 30.54 -50.63
N VAL A 625 39.04 31.01 -49.37
CA VAL A 625 39.54 30.29 -48.19
C VAL A 625 38.42 29.51 -47.52
N TYR A 626 38.55 28.22 -47.39
CA TYR A 626 37.63 27.31 -46.73
C TYR A 626 38.30 26.69 -45.50
N THR A 627 37.62 26.73 -44.35
CA THR A 627 38.13 26.13 -43.12
C THR A 627 37.62 24.69 -42.98
N VAL A 628 38.51 23.72 -42.89
CA VAL A 628 38.20 22.37 -42.45
C VAL A 628 38.51 22.26 -40.97
N SER A 629 37.52 21.90 -40.17
CA SER A 629 37.69 21.80 -38.72
C SER A 629 37.01 20.58 -38.13
N SER A 630 37.50 20.12 -36.98
CA SER A 630 36.83 19.15 -36.13
C SER A 630 36.99 19.58 -34.67
N ASN A 631 35.87 19.84 -34.04
CA ASN A 631 35.76 20.28 -32.65
C ASN A 631 34.93 19.32 -31.83
N ILE A 632 35.42 18.96 -30.66
CA ILE A 632 34.73 18.13 -29.67
C ILE A 632 34.32 19.01 -28.48
N LYS A 633 33.08 18.92 -28.04
CA LYS A 633 32.57 19.65 -26.88
C LYS A 633 31.53 18.85 -26.11
N TYR A 634 31.26 19.29 -24.87
CA TYR A 634 30.12 18.82 -24.14
C TYR A 634 28.81 19.43 -24.66
N GLU A 635 27.78 18.63 -24.72
CA GLU A 635 26.42 19.07 -25.07
C GLU A 635 25.37 18.19 -24.37
N ASN A 636 24.70 18.71 -23.34
CA ASN A 636 23.58 18.05 -22.67
C ASN A 636 23.81 16.58 -22.27
N ASN A 637 24.81 16.28 -21.48
CA ASN A 637 25.24 14.93 -21.06
C ASN A 637 25.89 14.07 -22.14
N TYR A 638 26.29 14.67 -23.27
CA TYR A 638 26.96 13.98 -24.36
C TYR A 638 28.31 14.66 -24.65
N ILE A 639 29.13 13.93 -25.37
CA ILE A 639 30.23 14.53 -26.12
C ILE A 639 29.89 14.45 -27.59
N THR A 640 29.91 15.61 -28.26
CA THR A 640 29.62 15.75 -29.67
C THR A 640 30.85 16.15 -30.44
N GLU A 641 30.97 15.65 -31.65
CA GLU A 641 31.97 16.10 -32.63
C GLU A 641 31.28 16.86 -33.75
N ILE A 642 31.70 18.07 -33.95
CA ILE A 642 31.27 18.95 -35.06
C ILE A 642 32.42 19.03 -36.04
N SER A 643 32.26 18.45 -37.24
CA SER A 643 33.24 18.47 -38.29
C SER A 643 32.76 19.29 -39.46
N THR A 644 33.58 20.22 -39.92
CA THR A 644 33.37 21.00 -41.14
C THR A 644 34.31 20.48 -42.22
N ASN A 645 33.74 20.02 -43.33
CA ASN A 645 34.46 19.48 -44.45
C ASN A 645 34.11 20.23 -45.74
N ILE A 646 35.03 20.21 -46.70
CA ILE A 646 34.81 20.74 -48.03
C ILE A 646 34.29 19.62 -48.93
N SER A 647 33.24 19.91 -49.67
CA SER A 647 32.69 18.98 -50.67
C SER A 647 32.32 19.75 -51.95
N VAL A 648 32.16 19.00 -53.04
CA VAL A 648 31.66 19.54 -54.30
C VAL A 648 30.21 19.12 -54.44
N ASP A 649 29.31 20.07 -54.71
CA ASP A 649 27.89 19.77 -54.87
C ASP A 649 27.59 19.15 -56.27
N GLU A 650 26.33 18.80 -56.50
CA GLU A 650 25.88 18.20 -57.76
C GLU A 650 26.08 19.09 -58.99
N ASN A 651 26.28 20.41 -58.79
CA ASN A 651 26.51 21.42 -59.81
C ASN A 651 28.00 21.72 -60.03
N GLY A 652 28.88 21.02 -59.29
CA GLY A 652 30.31 21.25 -59.37
C GLY A 652 30.81 22.43 -58.52
N GLN A 653 29.97 23.03 -57.65
CA GLN A 653 30.37 24.11 -56.76
C GLN A 653 30.98 23.57 -55.48
N ILE A 654 32.04 24.25 -55.03
CA ILE A 654 32.67 23.94 -53.72
C ILE A 654 31.83 24.55 -52.62
N CYS A 655 31.47 23.69 -51.67
CA CYS A 655 30.69 24.09 -50.48
C CYS A 655 31.31 23.49 -49.20
N SER A 656 31.13 24.23 -48.13
CA SER A 656 31.51 23.81 -46.78
C SER A 656 30.30 23.14 -46.12
N ASN A 657 30.44 21.85 -45.78
CA ASN A 657 29.41 21.10 -45.09
C ASN A 657 29.79 20.77 -43.64
N SER A 658 28.91 21.13 -42.74
CA SER A 658 29.07 20.75 -41.32
C SER A 658 28.30 19.49 -41.01
N SER A 659 28.96 18.52 -40.37
CA SER A 659 28.35 17.31 -39.83
C SER A 659 28.45 17.30 -38.32
N TRP A 660 27.39 16.83 -37.69
CA TRP A 660 27.30 16.65 -36.23
C TRP A 660 27.21 15.14 -35.94
N SER A 661 27.96 14.68 -34.93
CA SER A 661 27.99 13.29 -34.54
C SER A 661 28.06 13.19 -33.01
N GLU A 662 27.14 12.45 -32.42
CA GLU A 662 27.22 12.06 -31.01
C GLU A 662 28.29 10.96 -30.85
N ARG A 663 29.28 11.16 -29.99
CA ARG A 663 30.43 10.28 -29.80
C ARG A 663 30.42 9.56 -28.44
N PHE A 664 29.72 10.11 -27.51
CA PHE A 664 29.70 9.62 -26.13
C PHE A 664 28.31 9.83 -25.57
N ARG A 665 27.66 8.74 -25.14
CA ARG A 665 26.28 8.77 -24.68
C ARG A 665 26.17 8.34 -23.23
N SER A 666 25.43 9.15 -22.45
CA SER A 666 25.06 8.78 -21.10
C SER A 666 24.04 7.65 -21.08
N LYS A 667 24.23 6.71 -20.15
CA LYS A 667 23.32 5.58 -19.96
C LYS A 667 23.08 5.35 -18.48
N SER A 668 21.88 4.93 -18.15
CA SER A 668 21.53 4.54 -16.79
C SER A 668 20.87 3.18 -16.76
N ALA A 669 21.23 2.38 -15.75
CA ALA A 669 20.51 1.18 -15.34
C ALA A 669 20.11 1.38 -13.88
N LEU A 670 18.79 1.56 -13.64
CA LEU A 670 18.24 1.80 -12.33
C LEU A 670 17.43 0.60 -11.87
N SER A 671 17.68 0.15 -10.65
CA SER A 671 16.81 -0.79 -9.95
C SER A 671 16.31 -0.14 -8.64
N ILE A 672 15.13 -0.54 -8.21
CA ILE A 672 14.53 -0.16 -6.93
C ILE A 672 14.24 -1.45 -6.18
N HIS A 673 14.80 -1.58 -4.97
CA HIS A 673 14.74 -2.82 -4.18
C HIS A 673 15.17 -4.07 -4.97
N GLY A 674 16.21 -3.90 -5.79
CA GLY A 674 16.77 -4.97 -6.59
C GLY A 674 16.05 -5.29 -7.90
N ILE A 675 14.96 -4.60 -8.24
CA ILE A 675 14.13 -4.83 -9.42
C ILE A 675 14.37 -3.73 -10.44
N GLU A 676 14.72 -4.11 -11.67
CA GLU A 676 15.02 -3.17 -12.73
C GLU A 676 13.80 -2.35 -13.16
N ILE A 677 14.00 -1.04 -13.28
CA ILE A 677 13.05 -0.10 -13.86
C ILE A 677 13.49 0.16 -15.30
N PRO A 678 12.68 -0.20 -16.33
CA PRO A 678 13.05 -0.04 -17.74
C PRO A 678 12.95 1.43 -18.17
N TYR A 679 13.60 2.32 -17.40
CA TYR A 679 13.59 3.75 -17.56
C TYR A 679 15.01 4.30 -17.68
N ASN A 680 15.28 5.02 -18.77
CA ASN A 680 16.56 5.68 -18.93
C ASN A 680 16.47 7.12 -18.38
N LEU A 681 17.29 7.41 -17.37
CA LEU A 681 17.37 8.75 -16.76
C LEU A 681 18.05 9.79 -17.64
N PHE A 682 18.63 9.38 -18.79
CA PHE A 682 19.17 10.25 -19.84
C PHE A 682 18.39 10.01 -21.13
N PRO A 683 17.22 10.64 -21.33
CA PRO A 683 16.42 10.43 -22.52
C PRO A 683 17.15 10.91 -23.79
N ASP A 684 16.83 10.27 -24.91
CA ASP A 684 17.33 10.67 -26.22
C ASP A 684 16.91 12.11 -26.58
N TYR A 685 17.76 12.79 -27.34
CA TYR A 685 17.52 14.18 -27.80
C TYR A 685 16.14 14.39 -28.43
N PHE A 686 15.57 13.34 -29.05
CA PHE A 686 14.26 13.38 -29.69
C PHE A 686 13.08 13.05 -28.76
N ASN A 687 13.33 12.57 -27.55
CA ASN A 687 12.28 12.07 -26.63
C ASN A 687 12.20 12.96 -25.37
N LYS A 688 11.61 14.15 -25.53
CA LYS A 688 11.50 15.18 -24.48
C LYS A 688 10.35 14.96 -23.47
N VAL A 689 9.76 13.77 -23.38
CA VAL A 689 8.49 13.55 -22.68
C VAL A 689 8.62 13.46 -21.15
N SER A 690 9.80 13.17 -20.61
CA SER A 690 9.97 12.96 -19.17
C SER A 690 10.57 14.16 -18.45
N LYS A 691 10.02 14.48 -17.26
CA LYS A 691 10.56 15.51 -16.35
C LYS A 691 11.59 14.95 -15.36
N ALA A 692 11.48 13.66 -15.02
CA ALA A 692 12.41 12.96 -14.11
C ALA A 692 13.67 12.54 -14.89
N VAL A 693 14.59 13.46 -15.10
CA VAL A 693 15.83 13.26 -15.85
C VAL A 693 17.03 13.84 -15.10
N ILE A 694 18.15 13.16 -15.20
CA ILE A 694 19.43 13.63 -14.64
C ILE A 694 20.08 14.60 -15.60
N LYS A 695 20.49 15.76 -15.07
CA LYS A 695 21.19 16.82 -15.80
C LYS A 695 22.58 16.98 -15.22
N ILE A 696 23.57 16.43 -15.93
CA ILE A 696 25.00 16.56 -15.62
C ILE A 696 25.68 17.06 -16.88
N PRO A 697 26.62 18.03 -16.85
CA PRO A 697 27.27 18.57 -18.04
C PRO A 697 28.20 17.57 -18.73
N PHE A 698 28.54 16.46 -18.08
CA PHE A 698 29.46 15.42 -18.58
C PHE A 698 28.69 14.15 -18.96
N PRO A 699 29.18 13.35 -19.91
CA PRO A 699 28.64 12.01 -20.14
C PRO A 699 28.87 11.15 -18.91
N PHE A 700 27.82 10.46 -18.51
CA PHE A 700 27.79 9.65 -17.29
C PHE A 700 27.05 8.34 -17.53
N SER A 701 27.72 7.23 -17.34
CA SER A 701 27.06 5.92 -17.35
C SER A 701 27.09 5.32 -15.95
N PHE A 702 25.96 4.82 -15.48
CA PHE A 702 25.89 4.24 -14.16
C PHE A 702 24.90 3.09 -14.06
N ARG A 703 25.11 2.27 -13.03
CA ARG A 703 24.18 1.26 -12.54
C ARG A 703 23.98 1.50 -11.06
N LEU A 704 22.70 1.66 -10.67
CA LEU A 704 22.33 2.02 -9.31
C LEU A 704 21.13 1.18 -8.87
N ASP A 705 21.20 0.61 -7.68
CA ASP A 705 20.06 0.07 -6.95
C ASP A 705 19.70 1.00 -5.78
N VAL A 706 18.42 1.30 -5.63
CA VAL A 706 17.89 2.24 -4.64
C VAL A 706 17.08 1.46 -3.62
N GLY A 707 17.46 1.56 -2.36
CA GLY A 707 16.80 0.93 -1.23
C GLY A 707 15.74 1.83 -0.56
N ALA A 708 15.20 1.37 0.56
CA ALA A 708 14.08 1.99 1.27
C ALA A 708 14.31 3.45 1.72
N ASN A 709 15.55 3.87 1.91
CA ASN A 709 15.86 5.24 2.38
C ASN A 709 15.65 6.32 1.31
N SER A 710 15.51 5.94 0.04
CA SER A 710 15.33 6.85 -1.09
C SER A 710 14.26 6.31 -2.05
N ASP A 711 13.11 5.94 -1.51
CA ASP A 711 12.02 5.32 -2.24
C ASP A 711 11.44 6.29 -3.29
N LEU A 712 11.49 5.91 -4.56
CA LEU A 712 10.98 6.68 -5.68
C LEU A 712 9.53 6.28 -6.00
N ASN A 713 8.70 7.24 -6.29
CA ASN A 713 7.35 6.98 -6.76
C ASN A 713 7.34 6.62 -8.26
N LEU A 714 6.72 5.50 -8.57
CA LEU A 714 6.57 5.00 -9.93
C LEU A 714 5.11 5.12 -10.39
N ASN A 715 4.91 5.18 -11.71
CA ASN A 715 3.58 5.01 -12.29
C ASN A 715 3.07 3.58 -12.06
N SER A 716 1.78 3.34 -12.35
CA SER A 716 1.13 2.03 -12.13
C SER A 716 1.78 0.89 -12.94
N ALA A 717 2.37 1.17 -14.09
CA ALA A 717 3.10 0.21 -14.93
C ALA A 717 4.54 -0.03 -14.43
N ARG A 718 5.04 0.78 -13.51
CA ARG A 718 6.42 0.76 -12.95
C ARG A 718 7.51 0.84 -14.03
N ASP A 719 7.22 1.55 -15.08
CA ASP A 719 8.16 1.80 -16.17
C ASP A 719 8.57 3.28 -16.29
N GLN A 720 7.99 4.16 -15.44
CA GLN A 720 8.30 5.58 -15.39
C GLN A 720 8.36 6.07 -13.95
N ILE A 721 9.29 6.98 -13.68
CA ILE A 721 9.44 7.67 -12.41
C ILE A 721 8.55 8.91 -12.41
N ILE A 722 7.84 9.12 -11.30
CA ILE A 722 7.02 10.32 -11.09
C ILE A 722 7.92 11.47 -10.65
N TYR A 723 7.78 12.62 -11.34
CA TYR A 723 8.48 13.84 -10.96
C TYR A 723 7.77 14.52 -9.80
N ASP A 724 8.25 14.28 -8.59
CA ASP A 724 7.72 14.79 -7.33
C ASP A 724 8.86 15.17 -6.37
N GLU A 725 8.53 15.41 -5.11
CA GLU A 725 9.50 15.78 -4.08
C GLU A 725 10.53 14.65 -3.82
N LYS A 726 10.12 13.39 -3.86
CA LYS A 726 11.03 12.24 -3.71
C LYS A 726 12.06 12.18 -4.83
N TRP A 727 11.64 12.50 -6.07
CA TRP A 727 12.57 12.66 -7.18
C TRP A 727 13.61 13.74 -6.94
N LEU A 728 13.18 14.91 -6.45
CA LEU A 728 14.11 16.04 -6.21
C LEU A 728 15.14 15.70 -5.13
N ILE A 729 14.71 15.02 -4.07
CA ILE A 729 15.62 14.55 -3.01
C ILE A 729 16.60 13.50 -3.57
N PHE A 730 16.12 12.53 -4.34
CA PHE A 730 16.94 11.52 -4.98
C PHE A 730 17.98 12.15 -5.92
N GLU A 731 17.55 13.07 -6.77
CA GLU A 731 18.41 13.79 -7.73
C GLU A 731 19.53 14.52 -6.99
N GLU A 732 19.21 15.27 -5.94
CA GLU A 732 20.20 16.00 -5.14
C GLU A 732 21.17 15.04 -4.44
N ASN A 733 20.67 13.97 -3.83
CA ASN A 733 21.51 12.97 -3.16
C ASN A 733 22.47 12.27 -4.14
N LEU A 734 21.98 11.93 -5.34
CA LEU A 734 22.84 11.34 -6.37
C LEU A 734 23.95 12.31 -6.79
N TYR A 735 23.62 13.59 -7.00
CA TYR A 735 24.62 14.60 -7.31
C TYR A 735 25.64 14.80 -6.19
N ARG A 736 25.22 14.73 -4.93
CA ARG A 736 26.12 14.79 -3.76
C ARG A 736 27.11 13.62 -3.76
N VAL A 737 26.64 12.41 -4.04
CA VAL A 737 27.50 11.21 -4.12
C VAL A 737 28.50 11.32 -5.28
N ILE A 738 28.03 11.76 -6.47
CA ILE A 738 28.92 11.97 -7.63
C ILE A 738 29.98 13.01 -7.33
N CYS A 739 29.61 14.18 -6.80
CA CYS A 739 30.58 15.25 -6.47
C CYS A 739 31.58 14.83 -5.39
N LYS A 740 31.17 14.07 -4.36
CA LYS A 740 32.08 13.50 -3.36
C LYS A 740 33.08 12.54 -4.04
N GLY A 741 32.58 11.64 -4.88
CA GLY A 741 33.46 10.70 -5.60
C GLY A 741 34.47 11.39 -6.53
N LEU A 742 34.06 12.45 -7.22
CA LEU A 742 34.97 13.27 -8.03
C LEU A 742 36.04 13.96 -7.18
N ARG A 743 35.64 14.52 -6.04
CA ARG A 743 36.59 15.19 -5.11
C ARG A 743 37.63 14.21 -4.56
N ASP A 744 37.23 12.98 -4.26
CA ASP A 744 38.11 11.99 -3.67
C ASP A 744 39.14 11.40 -4.68
N ILE A 745 38.85 11.49 -6.00
CA ILE A 745 39.68 10.91 -7.05
C ILE A 745 40.54 11.94 -7.77
N LEU A 746 40.04 13.17 -7.93
CA LEU A 746 40.70 14.19 -8.75
C LEU A 746 41.66 15.09 -7.95
N SER A 747 42.67 15.62 -8.64
CA SER A 747 43.58 16.63 -8.06
C SER A 747 42.84 17.97 -7.84
N SER A 748 43.36 18.77 -6.91
CA SER A 748 42.79 20.10 -6.65
C SER A 748 42.85 21.02 -7.86
N SER A 749 43.78 20.85 -8.79
CA SER A 749 43.85 21.59 -10.05
C SER A 749 42.75 21.16 -11.01
N ASP A 750 42.52 19.84 -11.14
CA ASP A 750 41.43 19.31 -11.98
C ASP A 750 40.08 19.73 -11.47
N LEU A 751 39.86 19.68 -10.15
CA LEU A 751 38.59 20.06 -9.50
C LEU A 751 38.24 21.53 -9.76
N LYS A 752 39.23 22.42 -9.70
CA LYS A 752 39.04 23.84 -9.97
C LYS A 752 38.58 24.08 -11.40
N ILE A 753 39.22 23.44 -12.37
CA ILE A 753 38.86 23.58 -13.80
C ILE A 753 37.46 22.99 -14.04
N LEU A 754 37.17 21.82 -13.44
CA LEU A 754 35.86 21.20 -13.57
C LEU A 754 34.74 22.04 -12.95
N ASP A 755 34.97 22.67 -11.80
CA ASP A 755 33.98 23.57 -11.21
C ASP A 755 33.70 24.76 -12.12
N GLU A 756 34.73 25.37 -12.75
CA GLU A 756 34.57 26.43 -13.73
C GLU A 756 33.71 25.96 -14.97
N ILE A 757 33.96 24.75 -15.48
CA ILE A 757 33.18 24.18 -16.59
C ILE A 757 31.72 23.93 -16.15
N ILE A 758 31.49 23.40 -14.95
CA ILE A 758 30.16 23.14 -14.40
C ILE A 758 29.38 24.45 -14.24
N GLN A 759 29.98 25.50 -13.67
CA GLN A 759 29.33 26.74 -13.42
C GLN A 759 28.95 27.51 -14.75
N LYS A 760 29.73 27.35 -15.79
CA LYS A 760 29.43 27.90 -17.13
C LYS A 760 28.23 27.19 -17.78
N ASN A 761 28.10 25.87 -17.62
CA ASN A 761 27.04 25.06 -18.22
C ASN A 761 25.69 25.16 -17.47
N ASN A 762 25.67 25.78 -16.29
CA ASN A 762 24.52 26.18 -15.48
C ASN A 762 23.37 25.15 -15.44
N THR A 763 23.67 23.92 -15.02
CA THR A 763 22.68 22.89 -14.72
C THR A 763 22.20 23.12 -13.29
N ASP A 764 20.96 23.59 -13.10
CA ASP A 764 20.43 24.17 -11.87
C ASP A 764 20.83 23.47 -10.56
N THR A 765 20.40 22.22 -10.35
CA THR A 765 20.66 21.49 -9.10
C THR A 765 22.09 20.97 -9.02
N PHE A 766 22.64 20.41 -10.11
CA PHE A 766 23.99 19.87 -10.12
C PHE A 766 25.05 20.95 -9.85
N SER A 767 24.93 22.13 -10.48
CA SER A 767 25.88 23.24 -10.29
C SER A 767 25.88 23.77 -8.85
N LYS A 768 24.70 23.80 -8.19
CA LYS A 768 24.61 24.17 -6.77
C LYS A 768 25.35 23.19 -5.87
N VAL A 769 25.08 21.88 -6.06
CA VAL A 769 25.72 20.81 -5.28
C VAL A 769 27.25 20.77 -5.54
N ALA A 770 27.67 20.90 -6.79
CA ALA A 770 29.07 20.94 -7.17
C ALA A 770 29.80 22.11 -6.48
N LYS A 771 29.23 23.31 -6.51
CA LYS A 771 29.79 24.47 -5.83
C LYS A 771 29.93 24.27 -4.33
N GLU A 772 28.98 23.57 -3.69
CA GLU A 772 29.04 23.26 -2.25
C GLU A 772 30.18 22.27 -1.91
N ILE A 773 30.43 21.29 -2.76
CA ILE A 773 31.30 20.14 -2.45
C ILE A 773 32.69 20.28 -3.07
N LEU A 774 32.80 20.75 -4.34
CA LEU A 774 34.06 20.79 -5.06
C LEU A 774 34.88 22.06 -4.77
N SER A 775 34.23 23.14 -4.32
CA SER A 775 34.92 24.40 -3.97
C SER A 775 35.47 24.41 -2.52
N LYS A 776 35.15 23.40 -1.73
CA LYS A 776 35.75 23.15 -0.39
C LYS A 776 36.95 22.22 -0.48
#